data_e5fc03749814432e401e899cbd31a0a6
#
_entry.id   e5fc03749814432e401e899cbd31a0a6
#
_cell.length_a   1.000
_cell.length_b   1.000
_cell.length_c   1.000
_cell.angle_alpha   90.00
_cell.angle_beta   90.00
_cell.angle_gamma   90.00
#
_symmetry.space_group_name_H-M   'P 1'
#
loop_
_entity.id
_entity.type
_entity.pdbx_description
1 polymer ?
#
loop_
_entity_poly.entity_id
_entity_poly.type
_entity_poly.pdbx_seq_one_letter_code
_entity_poly.pdbx_strand_id
1 'polypeptide(L)'
;MLARLRRALLILGCSALAACSEPVNSPYEEHSAAENVLYSAFTTRSPNHLDPALSYSGDETPFTYSIYEPLYGYHYLDRPYRLIPKAAAELVEPVYLDANGRRLPADAPGEQVAISRYDIPIKPGIAFQPHPAFARDEQGQYRYYPMRAPDLRDAFSIGDFLHTDSRELTAQDYVYAFKRLASPRLASPISGVMAEHVRGFKELAQQLAQDDKRSPRPDWLDLRPYTLSGVQALDEHTLRIEVLGKYPQFKYWLAMTFTAPVPWEAERFYSQPRMAQHNLTLDSWPVGTGPFMLTESQTNRRHVLSRNPLYRGEPYPCVGEAGDLEAGLLEDCGKSMPFLDKVVFSLEKESVPLMGKFLQGYYDIPQVERGEYGVAMTVAANDSADKAALYRERGLQLRTAPEAQLFYMGFNWHDPVVGKGDTPEQAERNRKLRQAVSIAFDWEEYVSIFMNDQAQVAHSPLPPGVPGYQPLPQGANPYVYTVKGQTVQRRSLDEARELLREAGYPDGRDARTGKPLILYYDSMGGMGSDATVDWMRRQLGQVGLQLEVRATDYNRFQDKMKRGAAQMFIWGWVADYPDAENFLTLLYGPQSKVDHGGENAANYQSDAYDRLYEQMRFLNDGPDKEAVIREMVKVVQHDAPWMFGYVPNAGGAYQVWVRNAKPSLMIRDSLQYYRIDAQQRVERIQEWNRPVWWPAIPLLLMLAALAWAVRRMARQRRTRAALRKEES
;
A
#
# COMPACT_ATOMS: atom_id res chain seq x y z
N MET A 1 -36.82 -39.60 -43.26
CA MET A 1 -35.73 -38.62 -43.18
C MET A 1 -36.17 -37.32 -42.45
N LEU A 2 -37.27 -36.69 -42.81
CA LEU A 2 -37.81 -35.47 -42.19
C LEU A 2 -38.13 -35.56 -40.69
N ALA A 3 -38.66 -36.71 -40.23
CA ALA A 3 -38.97 -36.92 -38.80
C ALA A 3 -37.71 -37.06 -37.92
N ARG A 4 -36.64 -37.67 -38.46
CA ARG A 4 -35.34 -37.73 -37.77
C ARG A 4 -34.64 -36.38 -37.70
N LEU A 5 -34.78 -35.59 -38.76
CA LEU A 5 -34.23 -34.18 -38.77
C LEU A 5 -34.95 -33.26 -37.78
N ARG A 6 -36.29 -33.39 -37.63
CA ARG A 6 -37.08 -32.66 -36.63
C ARG A 6 -36.69 -33.03 -35.18
N ARG A 7 -36.47 -34.34 -34.92
CA ARG A 7 -36.00 -34.80 -33.58
C ARG A 7 -34.59 -34.30 -33.29
N ALA A 8 -33.68 -34.34 -34.28
CA ALA A 8 -32.32 -33.83 -34.10
C ALA A 8 -32.29 -32.31 -33.87
N LEU A 9 -33.12 -31.52 -34.56
CA LEU A 9 -33.25 -30.09 -34.36
C LEU A 9 -33.89 -29.74 -33.02
N LEU A 10 -34.86 -30.54 -32.55
CA LEU A 10 -35.43 -30.34 -31.21
C LEU A 10 -34.44 -30.72 -30.11
N ILE A 11 -33.65 -31.77 -30.27
CA ILE A 11 -32.60 -32.16 -29.32
C ILE A 11 -31.48 -31.11 -29.30
N LEU A 12 -31.04 -30.60 -30.45
CA LEU A 12 -30.07 -29.51 -30.53
C LEU A 12 -30.59 -28.20 -29.90
N GLY A 13 -31.87 -27.87 -30.13
CA GLY A 13 -32.51 -26.71 -29.51
C GLY A 13 -32.64 -26.82 -27.99
N CYS A 14 -33.01 -28.02 -27.49
CA CYS A 14 -33.05 -28.23 -26.02
C CYS A 14 -31.67 -28.29 -25.39
N SER A 15 -30.66 -28.87 -26.09
CA SER A 15 -29.27 -28.84 -25.59
C SER A 15 -28.66 -27.45 -25.60
N ALA A 16 -28.99 -26.62 -26.59
CA ALA A 16 -28.55 -25.22 -26.63
C ALA A 16 -29.22 -24.37 -25.53
N LEU A 17 -30.47 -24.66 -25.17
CA LEU A 17 -31.18 -24.02 -24.07
C LEU A 17 -30.67 -24.47 -22.69
N ALA A 18 -30.24 -25.71 -22.53
CA ALA A 18 -29.65 -26.19 -21.28
C ALA A 18 -28.20 -25.68 -21.06
N ALA A 19 -27.46 -25.41 -22.13
CA ALA A 19 -26.08 -24.89 -22.04
C ALA A 19 -25.98 -23.41 -21.67
N CYS A 20 -27.12 -22.71 -21.57
CA CYS A 20 -27.15 -21.25 -21.30
C CYS A 20 -27.63 -20.90 -19.87
N SER A 21 -27.64 -21.86 -18.97
CA SER A 21 -28.05 -21.63 -17.57
C SER A 21 -26.90 -21.13 -16.68
N GLU A 22 -25.66 -21.23 -17.14
CA GLU A 22 -24.47 -20.81 -16.39
C GLU A 22 -23.86 -19.53 -16.96
N PRO A 23 -23.25 -18.68 -16.12
CA PRO A 23 -22.55 -17.50 -16.59
C PRO A 23 -21.38 -17.93 -17.52
N VAL A 24 -21.49 -17.58 -18.79
CA VAL A 24 -20.43 -17.78 -19.78
C VAL A 24 -19.27 -16.88 -19.39
N ASN A 25 -18.05 -17.40 -19.32
CA ASN A 25 -16.81 -16.72 -18.93
C ASN A 25 -16.55 -16.58 -17.41
N SER A 26 -17.22 -17.32 -16.55
CA SER A 26 -16.77 -17.40 -15.17
C SER A 26 -15.34 -17.97 -15.11
N PRO A 27 -14.37 -17.30 -14.47
CA PRO A 27 -13.03 -17.86 -14.29
C PRO A 27 -12.97 -18.90 -13.15
N TYR A 28 -14.09 -19.15 -12.46
CA TYR A 28 -14.19 -19.99 -11.27
C TYR A 28 -15.00 -21.26 -11.56
N GLU A 29 -14.77 -22.26 -10.72
CA GLU A 29 -15.53 -23.52 -10.75
C GLU A 29 -17.02 -23.27 -10.43
N GLU A 30 -17.86 -24.19 -10.88
CA GLU A 30 -19.29 -24.21 -10.58
C GLU A 30 -19.50 -24.20 -9.05
N HIS A 31 -20.44 -23.37 -8.58
CA HIS A 31 -20.75 -23.16 -7.16
C HIS A 31 -19.73 -22.36 -6.32
N SER A 32 -18.56 -22.01 -6.85
CA SER A 32 -17.58 -21.23 -6.09
C SER A 32 -18.10 -19.87 -5.60
N ALA A 33 -19.11 -19.31 -6.26
CA ALA A 33 -19.76 -18.07 -5.85
C ALA A 33 -20.47 -18.17 -4.48
N ALA A 34 -20.90 -19.38 -4.07
CA ALA A 34 -21.55 -19.61 -2.77
C ALA A 34 -20.54 -19.85 -1.63
N GLU A 35 -19.25 -19.92 -1.94
CA GLU A 35 -18.20 -20.10 -0.94
C GLU A 35 -17.82 -18.77 -0.27
N ASN A 36 -17.30 -18.84 0.95
CA ASN A 36 -16.79 -17.69 1.69
C ASN A 36 -15.36 -17.33 1.24
N VAL A 37 -15.22 -17.07 -0.05
CA VAL A 37 -13.96 -16.76 -0.73
C VAL A 37 -14.03 -15.35 -1.29
N LEU A 38 -12.97 -14.57 -1.07
CA LEU A 38 -12.78 -13.28 -1.70
C LEU A 38 -11.96 -13.46 -2.98
N TYR A 39 -12.46 -12.94 -4.08
CA TYR A 39 -11.79 -12.93 -5.37
C TYR A 39 -11.30 -11.53 -5.70
N SER A 40 -10.00 -11.40 -6.00
CA SER A 40 -9.37 -10.15 -6.37
C SER A 40 -8.32 -10.37 -7.46
N ALA A 41 -7.72 -9.30 -7.93
CA ALA A 41 -6.65 -9.35 -8.91
C ALA A 41 -5.40 -8.60 -8.44
N PHE A 42 -4.29 -8.88 -9.09
CA PHE A 42 -3.08 -8.07 -9.09
C PHE A 42 -2.71 -7.76 -10.54
N THR A 43 -2.13 -6.58 -10.78
CA THR A 43 -2.02 -6.05 -12.15
C THR A 43 -0.59 -6.04 -12.67
N THR A 44 0.39 -5.80 -11.82
CA THR A 44 1.78 -5.59 -12.23
C THR A 44 2.55 -6.90 -12.35
N ARG A 45 2.72 -7.59 -11.24
CA ARG A 45 3.53 -8.81 -11.12
C ARG A 45 3.16 -9.59 -9.86
N SER A 46 3.59 -10.83 -9.78
CA SER A 46 3.59 -11.56 -8.52
C SER A 46 4.48 -10.87 -7.48
N PRO A 47 4.17 -10.99 -6.17
CA PRO A 47 5.04 -10.49 -5.12
C PRO A 47 6.45 -11.06 -5.28
N ASN A 48 7.46 -10.19 -5.12
CA ASN A 48 8.86 -10.59 -5.22
C ASN A 48 9.36 -11.22 -3.93
N HIS A 49 9.02 -10.59 -2.79
CA HIS A 49 9.51 -10.95 -1.48
C HIS A 49 8.35 -11.17 -0.53
N LEU A 50 8.26 -12.38 0.02
CA LEU A 50 7.34 -12.73 1.11
C LEU A 50 8.09 -13.05 2.40
N ASP A 51 9.43 -13.01 2.40
CA ASP A 51 10.24 -13.02 3.60
C ASP A 51 10.04 -11.68 4.35
N PRO A 52 9.62 -11.66 5.62
CA PRO A 52 9.33 -10.42 6.33
C PRO A 52 10.55 -9.53 6.51
N ALA A 53 11.76 -10.08 6.50
CA ALA A 53 13.00 -9.29 6.58
C ALA A 53 13.31 -8.50 5.29
N LEU A 54 12.71 -8.86 4.15
CA LEU A 54 12.97 -8.30 2.81
C LEU A 54 11.79 -7.52 2.24
N SER A 55 10.57 -7.95 2.57
CA SER A 55 9.34 -7.43 1.97
C SER A 55 9.06 -5.98 2.38
N TYR A 56 9.05 -5.07 1.38
CA TYR A 56 8.77 -3.65 1.59
C TYR A 56 7.85 -3.04 0.52
N SER A 57 7.53 -3.79 -0.50
CA SER A 57 6.72 -3.33 -1.63
C SER A 57 5.21 -3.43 -1.35
N GLY A 58 4.42 -2.50 -1.91
CA GLY A 58 2.97 -2.46 -1.73
C GLY A 58 2.24 -3.69 -2.27
N ASP A 59 2.76 -4.33 -3.32
CA ASP A 59 2.23 -5.57 -3.91
C ASP A 59 2.45 -6.81 -3.02
N GLU A 60 3.42 -6.77 -2.10
CA GLU A 60 3.74 -7.83 -1.13
C GLU A 60 2.90 -7.72 0.15
N THR A 61 2.50 -6.50 0.50
CA THR A 61 1.81 -6.17 1.75
C THR A 61 0.55 -7.01 2.02
N PRO A 62 -0.38 -7.24 1.07
CA PRO A 62 -1.59 -8.02 1.31
C PRO A 62 -1.30 -9.46 1.73
N PHE A 63 -0.15 -9.99 1.31
CA PHE A 63 0.30 -11.33 1.67
C PHE A 63 1.00 -11.33 3.03
N THR A 64 2.03 -10.49 3.19
CA THR A 64 2.88 -10.52 4.38
C THR A 64 2.12 -10.18 5.66
N TYR A 65 1.26 -9.14 5.64
CA TYR A 65 0.45 -8.79 6.81
C TYR A 65 -0.74 -9.73 7.06
N SER A 66 -1.07 -10.61 6.11
CA SER A 66 -2.06 -11.67 6.33
C SER A 66 -1.45 -12.94 6.93
N ILE A 67 -0.14 -13.17 6.68
CA ILE A 67 0.56 -14.40 7.08
C ILE A 67 1.35 -14.19 8.37
N TYR A 68 2.01 -13.04 8.52
CA TYR A 68 2.80 -12.72 9.70
C TYR A 68 2.00 -11.85 10.67
N GLU A 69 2.26 -12.03 11.94
CA GLU A 69 1.64 -11.25 12.99
C GLU A 69 2.71 -10.51 13.80
N PRO A 70 2.85 -9.18 13.63
CA PRO A 70 3.71 -8.35 14.45
C PRO A 70 3.26 -8.31 15.92
N LEU A 71 4.09 -7.74 16.81
CA LEU A 71 3.72 -7.50 18.21
C LEU A 71 2.52 -6.55 18.34
N TYR A 72 2.50 -5.50 17.53
CA TYR A 72 1.46 -4.46 17.49
C TYR A 72 0.83 -4.37 16.11
N GLY A 73 -0.29 -3.68 16.03
CA GLY A 73 -0.96 -3.31 14.80
C GLY A 73 -1.78 -2.04 15.00
N TYR A 74 -2.62 -1.69 14.05
CA TYR A 74 -3.48 -0.52 14.17
C TYR A 74 -4.93 -0.92 14.33
N HIS A 75 -5.68 -0.13 15.11
CA HIS A 75 -7.12 -0.31 15.22
C HIS A 75 -7.78 -0.08 13.85
N TYR A 76 -8.62 -1.04 13.42
CA TYR A 76 -9.14 -1.07 12.04
C TYR A 76 -9.96 0.17 11.68
N LEU A 77 -10.80 0.64 12.60
CA LEU A 77 -11.79 1.67 12.34
C LEU A 77 -11.41 3.07 12.84
N ASP A 78 -10.58 3.17 13.90
CA ASP A 78 -10.26 4.46 14.52
C ASP A 78 -9.36 5.35 13.66
N ARG A 79 -9.67 6.64 13.66
CA ARG A 79 -8.80 7.72 13.17
C ARG A 79 -8.78 8.88 14.20
N PRO A 80 -7.64 9.49 14.49
CA PRO A 80 -6.28 9.17 13.99
C PRO A 80 -5.87 7.73 14.33
N TYR A 81 -4.92 7.18 13.56
CA TYR A 81 -4.49 5.79 13.72
C TYR A 81 -3.95 5.51 15.12
N ARG A 82 -4.48 4.49 15.77
CA ARG A 82 -4.12 4.09 17.12
C ARG A 82 -3.54 2.68 17.12
N LEU A 83 -2.36 2.52 17.74
CA LEU A 83 -1.78 1.19 17.96
C LEU A 83 -2.67 0.34 18.87
N ILE A 84 -2.70 -0.95 18.57
CA ILE A 84 -3.30 -1.99 19.41
C ILE A 84 -2.34 -3.17 19.56
N PRO A 85 -2.42 -3.94 20.65
CA PRO A 85 -1.65 -5.17 20.78
C PRO A 85 -2.20 -6.25 19.83
N LYS A 86 -1.29 -6.94 19.11
CA LYS A 86 -1.59 -8.10 18.27
C LYS A 86 -1.06 -9.38 18.93
N ALA A 87 0.16 -9.81 18.64
CA ALA A 87 0.78 -10.92 19.35
C ALA A 87 1.20 -10.53 20.77
N ALA A 88 1.52 -9.27 21.04
CA ALA A 88 1.71 -8.77 22.40
C ALA A 88 0.39 -8.80 23.21
N ALA A 89 0.48 -9.05 24.51
CA ALA A 89 -0.68 -9.05 25.40
C ALA A 89 -1.21 -7.62 25.66
N GLU A 90 -0.31 -6.64 25.67
CA GLU A 90 -0.64 -5.22 25.90
C GLU A 90 0.33 -4.29 25.15
N LEU A 91 -0.02 -3.01 25.04
CA LEU A 91 0.90 -1.97 24.61
C LEU A 91 1.79 -1.58 25.77
N VAL A 92 3.11 -1.65 25.57
CA VAL A 92 4.09 -1.36 26.61
C VAL A 92 4.75 -0.02 26.35
N GLU A 93 4.72 0.87 27.34
CA GLU A 93 5.54 2.08 27.34
C GLU A 93 6.97 1.75 27.83
N PRO A 94 8.01 2.38 27.26
CA PRO A 94 9.38 2.08 27.64
C PRO A 94 9.73 2.57 29.04
N VAL A 95 10.57 1.81 29.73
CA VAL A 95 11.28 2.25 30.92
C VAL A 95 12.56 2.97 30.49
N TYR A 96 12.69 4.26 30.76
CA TYR A 96 13.89 5.04 30.47
C TYR A 96 14.96 4.82 31.53
N LEU A 97 16.21 4.63 31.07
CA LEU A 97 17.37 4.43 31.91
C LEU A 97 18.48 5.43 31.56
N ASP A 98 19.18 5.92 32.59
CA ASP A 98 20.40 6.72 32.43
C ASP A 98 21.61 5.84 32.03
N ALA A 99 22.78 6.45 31.83
CA ALA A 99 24.04 5.77 31.46
C ALA A 99 24.53 4.81 32.57
N ASN A 100 24.02 4.93 33.80
CA ASN A 100 24.34 4.04 34.93
C ASN A 100 23.28 2.96 35.13
N GLY A 101 22.26 2.88 34.26
CA GLY A 101 21.16 1.92 34.33
C GLY A 101 20.10 2.28 35.39
N ARG A 102 20.07 3.51 35.90
CA ARG A 102 19.05 3.97 36.86
C ARG A 102 17.80 4.39 36.09
N ARG A 103 16.63 4.01 36.66
CA ARG A 103 15.35 4.39 36.08
C ARG A 103 15.13 5.91 36.13
N LEU A 104 14.72 6.47 35.01
CA LEU A 104 14.31 7.86 34.84
C LEU A 104 12.78 8.00 34.79
N PRO A 105 12.23 9.20 35.08
CA PRO A 105 10.81 9.47 34.88
C PRO A 105 10.42 9.43 33.40
N ALA A 106 9.11 9.25 33.12
CA ALA A 106 8.61 9.09 31.74
C ALA A 106 8.80 10.35 30.88
N ASP A 107 8.85 11.53 31.49
CA ASP A 107 9.07 12.84 30.88
C ASP A 107 10.54 13.24 30.82
N ALA A 108 11.47 12.37 31.21
CA ALA A 108 12.90 12.69 31.19
C ALA A 108 13.34 13.24 29.83
N PRO A 109 14.18 14.31 29.82
CA PRO A 109 14.77 14.84 28.60
C PRO A 109 15.53 13.77 27.82
N GLY A 110 15.47 13.82 26.48
CA GLY A 110 16.10 12.81 25.61
C GLY A 110 17.60 12.63 25.89
N GLU A 111 18.31 13.72 26.16
CA GLU A 111 19.76 13.73 26.45
C GLU A 111 20.15 12.95 27.72
N GLN A 112 19.23 12.76 28.67
CA GLN A 112 19.46 12.00 29.89
C GLN A 112 19.19 10.51 29.72
N VAL A 113 18.47 10.12 28.67
CA VAL A 113 18.09 8.73 28.43
C VAL A 113 19.18 8.05 27.62
N ALA A 114 19.85 7.07 28.21
CA ALA A 114 20.81 6.24 27.53
C ALA A 114 20.14 5.04 26.85
N ILE A 115 19.10 4.47 27.49
CA ILE A 115 18.37 3.29 27.02
C ILE A 115 16.87 3.46 27.24
N SER A 116 16.08 3.15 26.21
CA SER A 116 14.65 2.89 26.32
C SER A 116 14.43 1.39 26.31
N ARG A 117 13.93 0.82 27.41
CA ARG A 117 13.71 -0.61 27.59
C ARG A 117 12.23 -0.96 27.52
N TYR A 118 11.91 -1.90 26.66
CA TYR A 118 10.59 -2.47 26.49
C TYR A 118 10.62 -3.93 26.98
N ASP A 119 9.80 -4.29 27.97
CA ASP A 119 9.56 -5.67 28.40
C ASP A 119 8.14 -6.04 27.95
N ILE A 120 8.02 -6.74 26.83
CA ILE A 120 6.77 -6.95 26.10
C ILE A 120 6.25 -8.36 26.40
N PRO A 121 5.11 -8.49 27.08
CA PRO A 121 4.46 -9.77 27.26
C PRO A 121 3.80 -10.23 25.96
N ILE A 122 4.03 -11.48 25.58
CA ILE A 122 3.45 -12.14 24.40
C ILE A 122 2.26 -12.98 24.86
N LYS A 123 1.15 -12.94 24.12
CA LYS A 123 -0.01 -13.80 24.38
C LYS A 123 0.40 -15.28 24.30
N PRO A 124 0.10 -16.11 25.31
CA PRO A 124 0.35 -17.54 25.23
C PRO A 124 -0.60 -18.23 24.25
N GLY A 125 -0.23 -19.42 23.76
CA GLY A 125 -1.05 -20.24 22.89
C GLY A 125 -1.12 -19.79 21.43
N ILE A 126 -0.29 -18.82 21.00
CA ILE A 126 -0.15 -18.48 19.60
C ILE A 126 0.66 -19.58 18.90
N ALA A 127 0.13 -20.19 17.86
CA ALA A 127 0.79 -21.25 17.12
C ALA A 127 1.19 -20.79 15.70
N PHE A 128 2.33 -21.30 15.23
CA PHE A 128 2.66 -21.17 13.80
C PHE A 128 1.69 -21.98 12.95
N GLN A 129 1.50 -21.57 11.69
CA GLN A 129 0.75 -22.37 10.72
C GLN A 129 1.34 -23.77 10.57
N PRO A 130 0.52 -24.80 10.19
CA PRO A 130 1.05 -26.12 9.89
C PRO A 130 2.09 -26.07 8.78
N HIS A 131 3.28 -26.64 9.02
CA HIS A 131 4.39 -26.57 8.07
C HIS A 131 5.31 -27.80 8.14
N PRO A 132 5.90 -28.27 7.01
CA PRO A 132 6.83 -29.40 7.01
C PRO A 132 8.07 -29.22 7.87
N ALA A 133 8.53 -27.97 8.03
CA ALA A 133 9.68 -27.64 8.86
C ALA A 133 9.56 -28.09 10.33
N PHE A 134 8.32 -28.21 10.84
CA PHE A 134 8.04 -28.67 12.20
C PHE A 134 7.79 -30.16 12.31
N ALA A 135 7.55 -30.84 11.18
CA ALA A 135 7.22 -32.27 11.18
C ALA A 135 8.31 -33.11 11.84
N ARG A 136 7.91 -33.99 12.76
CA ARG A 136 8.79 -34.91 13.49
C ARG A 136 8.47 -36.36 13.13
N ASP A 137 9.47 -37.22 13.25
CA ASP A 137 9.31 -38.66 13.15
C ASP A 137 8.92 -39.28 14.52
N GLU A 138 8.74 -40.60 14.54
CA GLU A 138 8.39 -41.36 15.74
C GLU A 138 9.43 -41.24 16.87
N GLN A 139 10.67 -40.86 16.55
CA GLN A 139 11.77 -40.63 17.49
C GLN A 139 11.87 -39.18 17.93
N GLY A 140 10.95 -38.30 17.47
CA GLY A 140 10.93 -36.89 17.79
C GLY A 140 11.96 -36.04 17.02
N GLN A 141 12.66 -36.62 16.02
CA GLN A 141 13.60 -35.90 15.19
C GLN A 141 12.87 -35.17 14.05
N TYR A 142 13.43 -34.05 13.56
CA TYR A 142 12.85 -33.35 12.42
C TYR A 142 12.88 -34.22 11.16
N ARG A 143 11.69 -34.57 10.65
CA ARG A 143 11.49 -35.54 9.58
C ARG A 143 12.20 -35.15 8.26
N TYR A 144 12.17 -33.86 7.94
CA TYR A 144 12.74 -33.33 6.71
C TYR A 144 14.11 -32.65 6.92
N TYR A 145 14.86 -33.06 7.95
CA TYR A 145 16.21 -32.58 8.18
C TYR A 145 17.14 -33.72 8.65
N PRO A 146 18.09 -34.13 7.82
CA PRO A 146 18.37 -33.64 6.45
C PRO A 146 17.29 -34.05 5.45
N MET A 147 17.07 -33.20 4.41
CA MET A 147 16.16 -33.47 3.33
C MET A 147 16.63 -34.68 2.50
N ARG A 148 15.78 -35.67 2.32
CA ARG A 148 16.08 -36.85 1.52
C ARG A 148 15.66 -36.64 0.07
N ALA A 149 16.42 -37.19 -0.88
CA ALA A 149 16.14 -37.03 -2.30
C ALA A 149 14.73 -37.49 -2.74
N PRO A 150 14.13 -38.56 -2.19
CA PRO A 150 12.77 -38.92 -2.50
C PRO A 150 11.72 -37.90 -2.05
N ASP A 151 11.94 -37.26 -0.89
CA ASP A 151 11.01 -36.27 -0.33
C ASP A 151 10.96 -34.98 -1.15
N LEU A 152 12.03 -34.68 -1.89
CA LEU A 152 12.15 -33.45 -2.72
C LEU A 152 11.84 -33.70 -4.21
N ARG A 153 11.84 -34.96 -4.68
CA ARG A 153 11.79 -35.26 -6.12
C ARG A 153 10.66 -34.55 -6.86
N ASP A 154 9.45 -34.60 -6.28
CA ASP A 154 8.22 -34.11 -6.91
C ASP A 154 7.59 -32.95 -6.10
N ALA A 155 8.35 -32.36 -5.15
CA ALA A 155 7.90 -31.27 -4.32
C ALA A 155 8.24 -29.91 -4.96
N PHE A 156 7.23 -29.13 -5.34
CA PHE A 156 7.32 -27.78 -5.89
C PHE A 156 6.46 -26.80 -5.10
N SER A 157 5.71 -27.30 -4.14
CA SER A 157 4.90 -26.52 -3.20
C SER A 157 5.01 -27.11 -1.79
N ILE A 158 4.63 -26.33 -0.78
CA ILE A 158 4.57 -26.84 0.60
C ILE A 158 3.51 -27.91 0.77
N GLY A 159 2.43 -27.86 -0.04
CA GLY A 159 1.37 -28.87 -0.05
C GLY A 159 1.80 -30.26 -0.55
N ASP A 160 2.97 -30.39 -1.19
CA ASP A 160 3.49 -31.66 -1.68
C ASP A 160 4.17 -32.50 -0.58
N PHE A 161 4.37 -31.92 0.61
CA PHE A 161 4.91 -32.65 1.76
C PHE A 161 3.79 -33.31 2.56
N LEU A 162 3.89 -34.64 2.74
CA LEU A 162 2.86 -35.43 3.39
C LEU A 162 2.70 -35.18 4.91
N HIS A 163 3.75 -34.69 5.56
CA HIS A 163 3.75 -34.50 7.01
C HIS A 163 4.02 -33.04 7.32
N THR A 164 3.13 -32.47 8.10
CA THR A 164 3.25 -31.12 8.67
C THR A 164 3.00 -31.20 10.15
N ASP A 165 3.53 -30.25 10.88
CA ASP A 165 3.29 -30.05 12.31
C ASP A 165 3.34 -28.55 12.59
N SER A 166 3.18 -28.18 13.86
CA SER A 166 3.24 -26.82 14.33
C SER A 166 3.92 -26.77 15.71
N ARG A 167 4.22 -25.57 16.18
CA ARG A 167 4.58 -25.30 17.57
C ARG A 167 4.11 -23.94 18.02
N GLU A 168 4.09 -23.74 19.32
CA GLU A 168 3.79 -22.44 19.93
C GLU A 168 4.89 -21.42 19.60
N LEU A 169 4.47 -20.17 19.43
CA LEU A 169 5.31 -18.99 19.33
C LEU A 169 5.92 -18.67 20.68
N THR A 170 7.21 -18.37 20.70
CA THR A 170 7.92 -17.91 21.90
C THR A 170 8.64 -16.58 21.66
N ALA A 171 9.04 -15.91 22.73
CA ALA A 171 9.86 -14.70 22.65
C ALA A 171 11.19 -14.93 21.89
N GLN A 172 11.68 -16.16 21.88
CA GLN A 172 12.91 -16.52 21.16
C GLN A 172 12.75 -16.39 19.64
N ASP A 173 11.55 -16.54 19.10
CA ASP A 173 11.30 -16.38 17.65
C ASP A 173 11.42 -14.92 17.22
N TYR A 174 11.04 -13.98 18.08
CA TYR A 174 11.30 -12.56 17.85
C TYR A 174 12.80 -12.24 17.96
N VAL A 175 13.49 -12.79 18.96
CA VAL A 175 14.96 -12.63 19.05
C VAL A 175 15.64 -13.13 17.77
N TYR A 176 15.18 -14.27 17.23
CA TYR A 176 15.68 -14.83 15.99
C TYR A 176 15.38 -13.92 14.79
N ALA A 177 14.17 -13.38 14.69
CA ALA A 177 13.78 -12.44 13.65
C ALA A 177 14.66 -11.18 13.64
N PHE A 178 14.92 -10.58 14.81
CA PHE A 178 15.84 -9.43 14.90
C PHE A 178 17.28 -9.78 14.48
N LYS A 179 17.77 -10.96 14.82
CA LYS A 179 19.10 -11.44 14.37
C LYS A 179 19.14 -11.61 12.84
N ARG A 180 18.04 -12.04 12.21
CA ARG A 180 17.92 -12.15 10.76
C ARG A 180 18.11 -10.80 10.05
N LEU A 181 17.56 -9.70 10.61
CA LEU A 181 17.73 -8.36 10.07
C LEU A 181 19.22 -7.91 10.03
N ALA A 182 20.06 -8.46 10.91
CA ALA A 182 21.48 -8.20 10.95
C ALA A 182 22.30 -9.11 10.02
N SER A 183 21.67 -10.10 9.38
CA SER A 183 22.37 -11.08 8.53
C SER A 183 22.88 -10.45 7.23
N PRO A 184 24.16 -10.63 6.88
CA PRO A 184 24.70 -10.13 5.62
C PRO A 184 24.16 -10.87 4.39
N ARG A 185 23.46 -11.99 4.59
CA ARG A 185 22.79 -12.76 3.52
C ARG A 185 21.43 -12.19 3.14
N LEU A 186 20.86 -11.38 4.03
CA LEU A 186 19.60 -10.69 3.85
C LEU A 186 19.88 -9.19 3.72
N ALA A 187 19.52 -8.59 2.64
CA ALA A 187 19.67 -7.14 2.43
C ALA A 187 18.41 -6.42 2.97
N SER A 188 18.17 -6.54 4.27
CA SER A 188 16.98 -5.92 4.88
C SER A 188 17.01 -4.40 4.74
N PRO A 189 15.92 -3.79 4.23
CA PRO A 189 15.85 -2.34 4.02
C PRO A 189 15.90 -1.56 5.34
N ILE A 190 15.57 -2.19 6.48
CA ILE A 190 15.58 -1.53 7.80
C ILE A 190 16.83 -1.84 8.63
N SER A 191 17.81 -2.56 8.08
CA SER A 191 19.04 -2.92 8.81
C SER A 191 19.78 -1.69 9.33
N GLY A 192 19.79 -0.59 8.57
CA GLY A 192 20.38 0.70 8.99
C GLY A 192 19.71 1.30 10.21
N VAL A 193 18.38 1.36 10.21
CA VAL A 193 17.58 1.89 11.33
C VAL A 193 17.78 1.02 12.58
N MET A 194 17.80 -0.29 12.43
CA MET A 194 18.03 -1.21 13.56
C MET A 194 19.46 -1.05 14.11
N ALA A 195 20.45 -0.82 13.25
CA ALA A 195 21.83 -0.58 13.65
C ALA A 195 22.05 0.75 14.40
N GLU A 196 21.22 1.75 14.11
CA GLU A 196 21.22 3.03 14.83
C GLU A 196 20.56 2.93 16.21
N HIS A 197 19.48 2.18 16.30
CA HIS A 197 18.61 2.26 17.48
C HIS A 197 18.67 1.02 18.39
N VAL A 198 18.87 -0.19 17.87
CA VAL A 198 18.85 -1.40 18.70
C VAL A 198 20.23 -1.68 19.27
N ARG A 199 20.32 -1.75 20.60
CA ARG A 199 21.57 -2.03 21.31
C ARG A 199 22.23 -3.33 20.84
N GLY A 200 23.51 -3.26 20.47
CA GLY A 200 24.30 -4.44 20.05
C GLY A 200 24.00 -4.96 18.66
N PHE A 201 23.09 -4.32 17.91
CA PHE A 201 22.75 -4.75 16.55
C PHE A 201 23.93 -4.54 15.56
N LYS A 202 24.59 -3.39 15.64
CA LYS A 202 25.74 -3.06 14.78
C LYS A 202 26.90 -4.03 15.00
N GLU A 203 27.18 -4.37 16.24
CA GLU A 203 28.20 -5.34 16.63
C GLU A 203 27.88 -6.74 16.10
N LEU A 204 26.61 -7.17 16.24
CA LEU A 204 26.16 -8.44 15.68
C LEU A 204 26.29 -8.47 14.15
N ALA A 205 25.86 -7.43 13.46
CA ALA A 205 25.95 -7.35 12.00
C ALA A 205 27.40 -7.43 11.52
N GLN A 206 28.33 -6.77 12.22
CA GLN A 206 29.76 -6.84 11.93
C GLN A 206 30.34 -8.25 12.17
N GLN A 207 29.95 -8.89 13.28
CA GLN A 207 30.37 -10.26 13.59
C GLN A 207 29.87 -11.25 12.54
N LEU A 208 28.57 -11.20 12.18
CA LEU A 208 28.00 -12.07 11.15
C LEU A 208 28.66 -11.87 9.79
N ALA A 209 28.96 -10.62 9.42
CA ALA A 209 29.66 -10.33 8.16
C ALA A 209 31.11 -10.85 8.13
N GLN A 210 31.78 -10.89 9.29
CA GLN A 210 33.12 -11.48 9.40
C GLN A 210 33.08 -13.01 9.32
N ASP A 211 32.13 -13.63 10.02
CA ASP A 211 31.99 -15.08 10.07
C ASP A 211 31.53 -15.65 8.73
N ASP A 212 30.61 -14.98 8.03
CA ASP A 212 30.17 -15.36 6.68
C ASP A 212 31.31 -15.32 5.65
N LYS A 213 32.29 -14.40 5.81
CA LYS A 213 33.48 -14.33 4.96
C LYS A 213 34.50 -15.41 5.28
N ARG A 214 34.59 -15.89 6.51
CA ARG A 214 35.56 -16.87 6.98
C ARG A 214 35.18 -18.31 6.69
N SER A 215 33.88 -18.61 6.66
CA SER A 215 33.39 -19.97 6.39
C SER A 215 33.09 -20.14 4.91
N PRO A 216 33.51 -21.25 4.28
CA PRO A 216 32.88 -21.67 3.02
C PRO A 216 31.41 -21.78 3.29
N ARG A 217 30.59 -20.98 2.58
CA ARG A 217 29.14 -20.77 2.82
C ARG A 217 28.44 -22.10 3.11
N PRO A 218 28.12 -22.45 4.36
CA PRO A 218 27.17 -23.49 4.64
C PRO A 218 25.81 -23.02 4.08
N ASP A 219 24.99 -23.94 3.62
CA ASP A 219 23.68 -23.62 3.07
C ASP A 219 22.82 -22.88 4.12
N TRP A 220 23.03 -23.16 5.39
CA TRP A 220 22.35 -22.49 6.52
C TRP A 220 23.33 -21.82 7.47
N LEU A 221 23.13 -20.53 7.74
CA LEU A 221 23.79 -19.78 8.79
C LEU A 221 22.93 -19.84 10.06
N ASP A 222 23.28 -20.70 11.01
CA ASP A 222 22.57 -20.80 12.28
C ASP A 222 22.81 -19.57 13.14
N LEU A 223 21.77 -18.73 13.27
CA LEU A 223 21.83 -17.50 14.07
C LEU A 223 21.59 -17.71 15.56
N ARG A 224 21.18 -18.93 15.99
CA ARG A 224 20.85 -19.21 17.40
C ARG A 224 22.01 -18.99 18.36
N PRO A 225 23.28 -19.41 18.04
CA PRO A 225 24.41 -19.22 18.93
C PRO A 225 24.86 -17.78 19.13
N TYR A 226 24.49 -16.88 18.21
CA TYR A 226 24.89 -15.47 18.30
C TYR A 226 24.06 -14.74 19.34
N THR A 227 24.65 -13.72 19.98
CA THR A 227 23.98 -12.89 20.98
C THR A 227 23.68 -11.52 20.41
N LEU A 228 22.41 -11.08 20.53
CA LEU A 228 22.00 -9.70 20.32
C LEU A 228 21.68 -9.11 21.70
N SER A 229 22.57 -8.26 22.21
CA SER A 229 22.47 -7.80 23.61
C SER A 229 21.20 -6.96 23.90
N GLY A 230 20.71 -6.27 22.88
CA GLY A 230 19.50 -5.43 22.99
C GLY A 230 18.19 -6.13 22.73
N VAL A 231 18.17 -7.43 22.34
CA VAL A 231 16.92 -8.18 22.16
C VAL A 231 17.06 -9.56 22.79
N GLN A 232 16.26 -9.82 23.81
CA GLN A 232 16.38 -11.01 24.65
C GLN A 232 15.01 -11.59 25.01
N ALA A 233 14.90 -12.90 25.01
CA ALA A 233 13.79 -13.59 25.67
C ALA A 233 14.12 -13.72 27.15
N LEU A 234 13.32 -13.11 28.02
CA LEU A 234 13.47 -13.23 29.47
C LEU A 234 12.90 -14.56 29.97
N ASP A 235 11.86 -15.00 29.33
CA ASP A 235 11.18 -16.29 29.44
C ASP A 235 10.49 -16.63 28.11
N GLU A 236 9.66 -17.66 28.08
CA GLU A 236 8.97 -18.09 26.84
C GLU A 236 8.02 -17.03 26.28
N HIS A 237 7.46 -16.17 27.14
CA HIS A 237 6.42 -15.20 26.74
C HIS A 237 6.78 -13.75 27.08
N THR A 238 8.03 -13.44 27.41
CA THR A 238 8.47 -12.06 27.69
C THR A 238 9.67 -11.70 26.83
N LEU A 239 9.47 -10.76 25.91
CA LEU A 239 10.50 -10.21 25.04
C LEU A 239 11.01 -8.90 25.62
N ARG A 240 12.33 -8.79 25.83
CA ARG A 240 12.99 -7.51 26.14
C ARG A 240 13.63 -6.93 24.91
N ILE A 241 13.37 -5.63 24.68
CA ILE A 241 14.04 -4.83 23.64
C ILE A 241 14.65 -3.60 24.30
N GLU A 242 15.94 -3.36 24.07
CA GLU A 242 16.67 -2.17 24.51
C GLU A 242 17.07 -1.32 23.30
N VAL A 243 16.53 -0.10 23.27
CA VAL A 243 16.75 0.92 22.23
C VAL A 243 17.69 1.98 22.79
N LEU A 244 18.68 2.37 22.00
CA LEU A 244 19.65 3.43 22.34
C LEU A 244 18.95 4.80 22.39
N GLY A 245 19.16 5.53 23.48
CA GLY A 245 18.55 6.84 23.68
C GLY A 245 17.03 6.79 23.89
N LYS A 246 16.40 7.94 23.69
CA LYS A 246 14.93 8.10 23.73
C LYS A 246 14.40 8.13 22.30
N TYR A 247 13.67 7.09 21.91
CA TYR A 247 13.08 6.98 20.56
C TYR A 247 11.63 6.45 20.66
N PRO A 248 10.66 7.34 20.97
CA PRO A 248 9.26 6.95 21.15
C PRO A 248 8.61 6.30 19.93
N GLN A 249 9.09 6.61 18.72
CA GLN A 249 8.61 6.06 17.46
C GLN A 249 8.97 4.58 17.27
N PHE A 250 9.86 4.02 18.07
CA PHE A 250 10.25 2.61 17.96
C PHE A 250 9.07 1.64 18.04
N LYS A 251 8.03 1.99 18.82
CA LYS A 251 6.79 1.20 18.92
C LYS A 251 6.12 0.93 17.57
N TYR A 252 6.26 1.83 16.59
CA TYR A 252 5.68 1.65 15.25
C TYR A 252 6.42 0.60 14.42
N TRP A 253 7.73 0.44 14.61
CA TRP A 253 8.51 -0.64 14.00
C TRP A 253 8.04 -2.01 14.47
N LEU A 254 7.51 -2.10 15.69
CA LEU A 254 6.93 -3.32 16.25
C LEU A 254 5.54 -3.65 15.69
N ALA A 255 4.94 -2.75 14.91
CA ALA A 255 3.72 -2.97 14.15
C ALA A 255 3.97 -3.35 12.68
N MET A 256 5.24 -3.46 12.28
CA MET A 256 5.63 -3.83 10.92
C MET A 256 6.08 -5.29 10.86
N THR A 257 5.84 -5.93 9.72
CA THR A 257 6.20 -7.34 9.50
C THR A 257 7.69 -7.62 9.58
N PHE A 258 8.56 -6.61 9.39
CA PHE A 258 10.01 -6.76 9.58
C PHE A 258 10.41 -7.34 10.95
N THR A 259 9.66 -7.00 11.98
CA THR A 259 9.89 -7.48 13.35
C THR A 259 8.97 -8.64 13.75
N ALA A 260 8.19 -9.17 12.81
CA ALA A 260 7.35 -10.33 13.05
C ALA A 260 8.18 -11.60 13.32
N PRO A 261 7.66 -12.55 14.08
CA PRO A 261 8.41 -13.74 14.46
C PRO A 261 8.65 -14.65 13.26
N VAL A 262 9.87 -15.20 13.19
CA VAL A 262 10.25 -16.20 12.18
C VAL A 262 10.83 -17.42 12.89
N PRO A 263 10.27 -18.63 12.69
CA PRO A 263 10.79 -19.84 13.30
C PRO A 263 12.09 -20.25 12.61
N TRP A 264 13.14 -20.50 13.40
CA TRP A 264 14.44 -20.93 12.87
C TRP A 264 14.36 -22.26 12.10
N GLU A 265 13.38 -23.08 12.42
CA GLU A 265 13.10 -24.35 11.73
C GLU A 265 12.77 -24.13 10.24
N ALA A 266 12.00 -23.07 9.93
CA ALA A 266 11.66 -22.73 8.56
C ALA A 266 12.91 -22.32 7.76
N GLU A 267 13.75 -21.45 8.32
CA GLU A 267 15.00 -21.03 7.65
C GLU A 267 15.91 -22.22 7.43
N ARG A 268 16.09 -23.09 8.41
CA ARG A 268 16.86 -24.33 8.28
C ARG A 268 16.26 -25.27 7.22
N PHE A 269 14.94 -25.40 7.18
CA PHE A 269 14.25 -26.25 6.21
C PHE A 269 14.53 -25.79 4.79
N TYR A 270 14.34 -24.50 4.51
CA TYR A 270 14.51 -23.92 3.18
C TYR A 270 15.98 -23.78 2.75
N SER A 271 16.92 -23.70 3.68
CA SER A 271 18.35 -23.56 3.37
C SER A 271 18.99 -24.88 2.92
N GLN A 272 18.27 -25.97 2.90
CA GLN A 272 18.82 -27.28 2.51
C GLN A 272 19.11 -27.34 1.01
N PRO A 273 20.10 -28.18 0.60
CA PRO A 273 20.49 -28.29 -0.80
C PRO A 273 19.32 -28.59 -1.73
N ARG A 274 19.29 -27.89 -2.87
CA ARG A 274 18.29 -28.01 -3.94
C ARG A 274 16.90 -27.41 -3.64
N MET A 275 16.59 -26.99 -2.42
CA MET A 275 15.28 -26.39 -2.10
C MET A 275 14.98 -25.18 -2.98
N ALA A 276 15.93 -24.25 -3.12
CA ALA A 276 15.77 -23.06 -3.96
C ALA A 276 15.56 -23.42 -5.46
N GLN A 277 16.12 -24.54 -5.94
CA GLN A 277 15.92 -24.99 -7.32
C GLN A 277 14.48 -25.47 -7.58
N HIS A 278 13.78 -25.89 -6.53
CA HIS A 278 12.36 -26.24 -6.54
C HIS A 278 11.45 -25.04 -6.17
N ASN A 279 11.99 -23.82 -6.12
CA ASN A 279 11.30 -22.62 -5.66
C ASN A 279 10.71 -22.76 -4.24
N LEU A 280 11.37 -23.57 -3.40
CA LEU A 280 11.05 -23.75 -1.98
C LEU A 280 11.98 -22.89 -1.15
N THR A 281 11.55 -21.68 -0.84
CA THR A 281 12.26 -20.69 -0.02
C THR A 281 11.29 -20.03 0.94
N LEU A 282 11.79 -19.42 2.01
CA LEU A 282 10.95 -18.61 2.91
C LEU A 282 10.33 -17.41 2.17
N ASP A 283 11.01 -16.92 1.14
CA ASP A 283 10.56 -15.83 0.29
C ASP A 283 9.40 -16.22 -0.66
N SER A 284 9.30 -17.50 -1.01
CA SER A 284 8.22 -18.03 -1.86
C SER A 284 7.08 -18.68 -1.07
N TRP A 285 7.39 -19.24 0.11
CA TRP A 285 6.47 -19.99 0.96
C TRP A 285 6.65 -19.55 2.43
N PRO A 286 6.05 -18.40 2.78
CA PRO A 286 6.20 -17.81 4.13
C PRO A 286 5.58 -18.67 5.22
N VAL A 287 6.13 -18.55 6.43
CA VAL A 287 5.67 -19.28 7.63
C VAL A 287 5.38 -18.29 8.75
N GLY A 288 4.13 -18.13 9.09
CA GLY A 288 3.70 -17.15 10.08
C GLY A 288 2.66 -17.66 11.08
N THR A 289 2.22 -16.76 11.94
CA THR A 289 1.19 -17.00 12.98
C THR A 289 -0.11 -16.27 12.67
N GLY A 290 -0.20 -15.61 11.52
CA GLY A 290 -1.33 -14.75 11.14
C GLY A 290 -2.59 -15.52 10.74
N PRO A 291 -3.66 -14.78 10.39
CA PRO A 291 -4.97 -15.36 10.08
C PRO A 291 -5.03 -16.21 8.80
N PHE A 292 -4.08 -16.03 7.91
CA PHE A 292 -4.01 -16.77 6.65
C PHE A 292 -2.63 -17.41 6.43
N MET A 293 -2.59 -18.39 5.54
CA MET A 293 -1.36 -19.03 5.06
C MET A 293 -1.40 -19.16 3.54
N LEU A 294 -0.25 -19.07 2.87
CA LEU A 294 -0.14 -19.24 1.42
C LEU A 294 -0.24 -20.74 1.07
N THR A 295 -1.28 -21.13 0.35
CA THR A 295 -1.53 -22.52 -0.02
C THR A 295 -1.34 -22.80 -1.51
N GLU A 296 -1.37 -21.77 -2.34
CA GLU A 296 -1.06 -21.87 -3.77
C GLU A 296 -0.27 -20.64 -4.20
N SER A 297 0.82 -20.86 -4.94
CA SER A 297 1.64 -19.80 -5.51
C SER A 297 2.07 -20.17 -6.92
N GLN A 298 1.38 -19.62 -7.91
CA GLN A 298 1.70 -19.75 -9.33
C GLN A 298 2.16 -18.39 -9.85
N THR A 299 3.47 -18.21 -9.96
CA THR A 299 4.09 -16.95 -10.38
C THR A 299 3.47 -16.42 -11.67
N ASN A 300 3.08 -15.15 -11.66
CA ASN A 300 2.43 -14.44 -12.76
C ASN A 300 1.12 -15.08 -13.23
N ARG A 301 0.41 -15.78 -12.36
CA ARG A 301 -0.88 -16.38 -12.68
C ARG A 301 -1.88 -16.24 -11.52
N ARG A 302 -1.59 -16.87 -10.37
CA ARG A 302 -2.55 -16.96 -9.26
C ARG A 302 -1.84 -17.24 -7.93
N HIS A 303 -2.33 -16.60 -6.88
CA HIS A 303 -1.93 -16.88 -5.50
C HIS A 303 -3.18 -17.09 -4.65
N VAL A 304 -3.13 -18.03 -3.71
CA VAL A 304 -4.26 -18.32 -2.80
C VAL A 304 -3.77 -18.28 -1.35
N LEU A 305 -4.40 -17.40 -0.58
CA LEU A 305 -4.33 -17.42 0.87
C LEU A 305 -5.52 -18.22 1.41
N SER A 306 -5.25 -19.21 2.26
CA SER A 306 -6.28 -19.96 2.98
C SER A 306 -6.23 -19.62 4.45
N ARG A 307 -7.39 -19.68 5.14
CA ARG A 307 -7.46 -19.49 6.59
C ARG A 307 -6.47 -20.41 7.28
N ASN A 308 -5.68 -19.85 8.20
CA ASN A 308 -4.81 -20.64 9.06
C ASN A 308 -5.68 -21.37 10.11
N PRO A 309 -5.70 -22.72 10.12
CA PRO A 309 -6.57 -23.48 11.02
C PRO A 309 -6.17 -23.36 12.49
N LEU A 310 -4.94 -22.90 12.75
CA LEU A 310 -4.40 -22.71 14.12
C LEU A 310 -4.45 -21.25 14.57
N TYR A 311 -4.98 -20.34 13.77
CA TYR A 311 -5.15 -18.96 14.18
C TYR A 311 -6.19 -18.88 15.31
N ARG A 312 -5.81 -18.21 16.42
CA ARG A 312 -6.62 -18.13 17.63
C ARG A 312 -7.96 -17.40 17.49
N GLY A 313 -8.11 -16.62 16.39
CA GLY A 313 -9.21 -15.69 16.23
C GLY A 313 -9.05 -14.42 17.08
N GLU A 314 -9.55 -13.31 16.55
CA GLU A 314 -9.67 -12.05 17.27
C GLU A 314 -11.06 -11.47 17.06
N PRO A 315 -11.64 -10.75 18.07
CA PRO A 315 -12.95 -10.15 17.89
C PRO A 315 -12.89 -8.96 16.94
N TYR A 316 -13.88 -8.85 16.07
CA TYR A 316 -14.06 -7.66 15.21
C TYR A 316 -14.33 -6.42 16.09
N PRO A 317 -13.78 -5.23 15.76
CA PRO A 317 -13.94 -4.01 16.58
C PRO A 317 -15.40 -3.58 16.74
N CYS A 318 -15.71 -3.05 17.94
CA CYS A 318 -17.03 -2.54 18.30
C CYS A 318 -17.10 -1.02 18.37
N VAL A 319 -15.99 -0.35 18.16
CA VAL A 319 -15.84 1.11 18.20
C VAL A 319 -15.24 1.57 16.87
N GLY A 320 -15.68 2.70 16.36
CA GLY A 320 -15.20 3.32 15.14
C GLY A 320 -15.45 4.82 15.14
N GLU A 321 -15.21 5.46 13.98
CA GLU A 321 -15.48 6.88 13.77
C GLU A 321 -16.97 7.19 13.64
N ALA A 322 -17.30 8.48 13.75
CA ALA A 322 -18.62 8.96 13.42
C ALA A 322 -18.98 8.56 11.96
N GLY A 323 -20.14 7.92 11.78
CA GLY A 323 -20.60 7.42 10.49
C GLY A 323 -20.29 5.95 10.21
N ASP A 324 -19.41 5.29 10.96
CA ASP A 324 -19.09 3.87 10.76
C ASP A 324 -20.30 2.96 11.09
N LEU A 325 -21.13 3.36 12.05
CA LEU A 325 -22.37 2.66 12.39
C LEU A 325 -23.38 2.72 11.22
N GLU A 326 -23.59 3.91 10.67
CA GLU A 326 -24.49 4.13 9.54
C GLU A 326 -23.99 3.48 8.26
N ALA A 327 -22.67 3.36 8.12
CA ALA A 327 -22.02 2.64 7.02
C ALA A 327 -22.05 1.11 7.17
N GLY A 328 -22.64 0.58 8.28
CA GLY A 328 -22.72 -0.85 8.55
C GLY A 328 -21.40 -1.50 8.98
N LEU A 329 -20.36 -0.70 9.31
CA LEU A 329 -19.04 -1.21 9.67
C LEU A 329 -18.97 -1.80 11.08
N LEU A 330 -20.01 -1.65 11.90
CA LEU A 330 -20.09 -2.21 13.26
C LEU A 330 -21.06 -3.40 13.38
N GLU A 331 -21.62 -3.89 12.27
CA GLU A 331 -22.58 -5.03 12.28
C GLU A 331 -21.97 -6.35 12.80
N ASP A 332 -20.67 -6.51 12.61
CA ASP A 332 -19.95 -7.72 13.01
C ASP A 332 -19.17 -7.58 14.34
N CYS A 333 -19.50 -6.53 15.13
CA CYS A 333 -18.88 -6.29 16.45
C CYS A 333 -18.79 -7.56 17.29
N GLY A 334 -17.61 -7.89 17.79
CA GLY A 334 -17.34 -9.01 18.68
C GLY A 334 -17.30 -10.40 18.02
N LYS A 335 -17.64 -10.52 16.73
CA LYS A 335 -17.51 -11.80 16.00
C LYS A 335 -16.05 -12.16 15.77
N SER A 336 -15.73 -13.44 15.82
CA SER A 336 -14.37 -13.93 15.62
C SER A 336 -13.92 -13.82 14.16
N MET A 337 -12.73 -13.26 13.93
CA MET A 337 -12.06 -13.13 12.63
C MET A 337 -10.98 -14.21 12.43
N PRO A 338 -10.53 -14.50 11.20
CA PRO A 338 -10.98 -13.94 9.93
C PRO A 338 -12.34 -14.50 9.51
N PHE A 339 -13.13 -13.69 8.77
CA PHE A 339 -14.41 -14.16 8.25
C PHE A 339 -14.28 -15.00 6.96
N LEU A 340 -13.24 -14.73 6.18
CA LEU A 340 -12.98 -15.42 4.91
C LEU A 340 -12.32 -16.79 5.14
N ASP A 341 -12.65 -17.75 4.30
CA ASP A 341 -11.96 -19.05 4.27
C ASP A 341 -10.77 -19.03 3.31
N LYS A 342 -10.89 -18.27 2.22
CA LYS A 342 -9.83 -18.10 1.21
C LYS A 342 -9.84 -16.68 0.62
N VAL A 343 -8.67 -16.27 0.13
CA VAL A 343 -8.52 -15.10 -0.74
C VAL A 343 -7.77 -15.55 -1.99
N VAL A 344 -8.35 -15.33 -3.15
CA VAL A 344 -7.80 -15.71 -4.44
C VAL A 344 -7.37 -14.46 -5.20
N PHE A 345 -6.09 -14.35 -5.52
CA PHE A 345 -5.53 -13.31 -6.36
C PHE A 345 -5.19 -13.87 -7.74
N SER A 346 -5.71 -13.26 -8.79
CA SER A 346 -5.42 -13.61 -10.18
C SER A 346 -4.71 -12.48 -10.89
N LEU A 347 -3.77 -12.80 -11.80
CA LEU A 347 -3.10 -11.78 -12.60
C LEU A 347 -4.02 -11.24 -13.69
N GLU A 348 -4.25 -9.93 -13.70
CA GLU A 348 -4.97 -9.21 -14.75
C GLU A 348 -4.13 -8.01 -15.23
N LYS A 349 -3.39 -8.17 -16.29
CA LYS A 349 -2.47 -7.13 -16.80
C LYS A 349 -3.19 -5.93 -17.42
N GLU A 350 -4.41 -6.14 -17.89
CA GLU A 350 -5.15 -5.14 -18.65
C GLU A 350 -6.36 -4.64 -17.84
N SER A 351 -6.50 -3.34 -17.71
CA SER A 351 -7.57 -2.72 -16.93
C SER A 351 -8.98 -2.98 -17.49
N VAL A 352 -9.13 -3.08 -18.82
CA VAL A 352 -10.44 -3.29 -19.44
C VAL A 352 -11.01 -4.69 -19.12
N PRO A 353 -10.27 -5.80 -19.30
CA PRO A 353 -10.73 -7.12 -18.84
C PRO A 353 -10.98 -7.18 -17.34
N LEU A 354 -10.10 -6.58 -16.52
CA LEU A 354 -10.26 -6.50 -15.07
C LEU A 354 -11.61 -5.88 -14.69
N MET A 355 -11.89 -4.69 -15.20
CA MET A 355 -13.15 -3.98 -14.94
C MET A 355 -14.36 -4.72 -15.51
N GLY A 356 -14.23 -5.34 -16.67
CA GLY A 356 -15.29 -6.17 -17.25
C GLY A 356 -15.67 -7.34 -16.34
N LYS A 357 -14.70 -8.06 -15.78
CA LYS A 357 -14.91 -9.16 -14.83
C LYS A 357 -15.46 -8.65 -13.49
N PHE A 358 -14.96 -7.52 -13.01
CA PHE A 358 -15.50 -6.89 -11.79
C PHE A 358 -16.97 -6.51 -11.96
N LEU A 359 -17.35 -5.87 -13.06
CA LEU A 359 -18.74 -5.51 -13.35
C LEU A 359 -19.65 -6.72 -13.58
N GLN A 360 -19.11 -7.86 -13.95
CA GLN A 360 -19.85 -9.13 -14.05
C GLN A 360 -19.97 -9.87 -12.69
N GLY A 361 -19.32 -9.36 -11.65
CA GLY A 361 -19.33 -9.96 -10.33
C GLY A 361 -18.32 -11.09 -10.12
N TYR A 362 -17.33 -11.25 -11.01
CA TYR A 362 -16.29 -12.26 -10.87
C TYR A 362 -15.14 -11.86 -9.96
N TYR A 363 -14.96 -10.56 -9.72
CA TYR A 363 -14.12 -10.03 -8.67
C TYR A 363 -14.97 -9.29 -7.64
N ASP A 364 -14.72 -9.55 -6.37
CA ASP A 364 -15.38 -8.88 -5.24
C ASP A 364 -14.77 -7.49 -5.03
N ILE A 365 -13.46 -7.41 -5.25
CA ILE A 365 -12.63 -6.20 -5.23
C ILE A 365 -11.74 -6.27 -6.47
N PRO A 366 -11.70 -5.23 -7.33
CA PRO A 366 -10.95 -5.31 -8.58
C PRO A 366 -9.44 -5.44 -8.33
N GLN A 367 -8.93 -4.81 -7.28
CA GLN A 367 -7.51 -4.81 -6.95
C GLN A 367 -7.30 -4.50 -5.47
N VAL A 368 -6.34 -5.19 -4.84
CA VAL A 368 -5.96 -4.98 -3.43
C VAL A 368 -4.57 -4.33 -3.30
N GLU A 369 -3.88 -4.09 -4.42
CA GLU A 369 -2.55 -3.49 -4.44
C GLU A 369 -2.57 -2.02 -4.03
N ARG A 370 -1.52 -1.62 -3.29
CA ARG A 370 -1.32 -0.22 -2.87
C ARG A 370 -0.84 0.65 -4.03
N GLY A 371 -1.36 1.86 -4.14
CA GLY A 371 -0.83 2.92 -5.00
C GLY A 371 -1.44 2.99 -6.41
N GLU A 372 -2.10 1.95 -6.89
CA GLU A 372 -2.79 1.97 -8.19
C GLU A 372 -4.32 2.09 -8.08
N TYR A 373 -4.82 2.57 -6.95
CA TYR A 373 -6.25 2.87 -6.74
C TYR A 373 -6.83 3.81 -7.82
N GLY A 374 -5.94 4.54 -8.50
CA GLY A 374 -6.31 5.42 -9.59
C GLY A 374 -7.00 4.72 -10.75
N VAL A 375 -6.70 3.46 -11.08
CA VAL A 375 -7.26 2.84 -12.29
C VAL A 375 -8.74 2.53 -12.12
N ALA A 376 -9.13 1.86 -11.04
CA ALA A 376 -10.56 1.54 -10.81
C ALA A 376 -11.39 2.80 -10.51
N MET A 377 -10.84 3.74 -9.72
CA MET A 377 -11.50 5.01 -9.41
C MET A 377 -11.40 6.02 -10.55
N THR A 378 -10.28 6.08 -11.29
CA THR A 378 -10.14 6.94 -12.49
C THR A 378 -11.08 6.46 -13.59
N VAL A 379 -11.23 5.15 -13.77
CA VAL A 379 -12.23 4.59 -14.68
C VAL A 379 -13.64 4.92 -14.21
N ALA A 380 -13.93 4.84 -12.89
CA ALA A 380 -15.23 5.20 -12.33
C ALA A 380 -15.51 6.72 -12.38
N ALA A 381 -14.51 7.56 -12.18
CA ALA A 381 -14.64 9.02 -12.15
C ALA A 381 -14.59 9.67 -13.55
N ASN A 382 -13.82 9.11 -14.50
CA ASN A 382 -13.77 9.59 -15.89
C ASN A 382 -14.93 9.08 -16.75
N ASP A 383 -15.80 8.24 -16.19
CA ASP A 383 -16.89 7.68 -16.94
C ASP A 383 -18.09 8.63 -17.05
N SER A 384 -18.75 8.54 -18.20
CA SER A 384 -19.97 9.29 -18.49
C SER A 384 -21.03 9.10 -17.39
N ALA A 385 -21.98 10.05 -17.28
CA ALA A 385 -23.13 9.97 -16.38
C ALA A 385 -23.86 8.61 -16.45
N ASP A 386 -23.82 7.93 -17.60
CA ASP A 386 -24.43 6.62 -17.83
C ASP A 386 -23.72 5.50 -17.02
N LYS A 387 -22.40 5.56 -16.89
CA LYS A 387 -21.65 4.56 -16.09
C LYS A 387 -21.80 4.80 -14.58
N ALA A 388 -21.83 6.05 -14.14
CA ALA A 388 -22.15 6.37 -12.74
C ALA A 388 -23.57 5.90 -12.36
N ALA A 389 -24.51 5.96 -13.31
CA ALA A 389 -25.85 5.37 -13.12
C ALA A 389 -25.80 3.83 -13.00
N LEU A 390 -25.02 3.18 -13.86
CA LEU A 390 -24.80 1.73 -13.82
C LEU A 390 -24.20 1.26 -12.47
N TYR A 391 -23.20 2.00 -11.94
CA TYR A 391 -22.59 1.65 -10.65
C TYR A 391 -23.60 1.75 -9.51
N ARG A 392 -24.42 2.82 -9.51
CA ARG A 392 -25.52 2.97 -8.53
C ARG A 392 -26.59 1.88 -8.67
N GLU A 393 -27.00 1.56 -9.90
CA GLU A 393 -27.97 0.50 -10.16
C GLU A 393 -27.47 -0.87 -9.66
N ARG A 394 -26.18 -1.16 -9.84
CA ARG A 394 -25.57 -2.39 -9.32
C ARG A 394 -25.26 -2.36 -7.84
N GLY A 395 -25.41 -1.21 -7.18
CA GLY A 395 -25.11 -1.04 -5.77
C GLY A 395 -23.64 -1.15 -5.43
N LEU A 396 -22.74 -0.82 -6.38
CA LEU A 396 -21.29 -0.83 -6.13
C LEU A 396 -20.95 0.19 -5.05
N GLN A 397 -20.14 -0.23 -4.09
CA GLN A 397 -19.66 0.63 -3.00
C GLN A 397 -18.35 1.28 -3.44
N LEU A 398 -18.39 2.57 -3.72
CA LEU A 398 -17.19 3.39 -3.90
C LEU A 398 -16.89 4.04 -2.56
N ARG A 399 -15.81 3.63 -1.91
CA ARG A 399 -15.39 4.16 -0.61
C ARG A 399 -14.05 4.87 -0.76
N THR A 400 -13.95 6.07 -0.19
CA THR A 400 -12.73 6.87 -0.21
C THR A 400 -12.40 7.36 1.19
N ALA A 401 -11.12 7.48 1.49
CA ALA A 401 -10.60 8.08 2.71
C ALA A 401 -9.30 8.83 2.40
N PRO A 402 -8.99 9.94 3.10
CA PRO A 402 -7.68 10.58 2.97
C PRO A 402 -6.57 9.60 3.32
N GLU A 403 -5.48 9.64 2.54
CA GLU A 403 -4.33 8.77 2.75
C GLU A 403 -3.26 9.43 3.64
N ALA A 404 -2.52 8.61 4.38
CA ALA A 404 -1.30 9.05 5.05
C ALA A 404 -0.15 9.18 4.03
N GLN A 405 -0.39 9.99 3.00
CA GLN A 405 0.52 10.25 1.89
C GLN A 405 0.44 11.73 1.52
N LEU A 406 1.55 12.30 1.09
CA LEU A 406 1.63 13.69 0.65
C LEU A 406 2.43 13.77 -0.64
N PHE A 407 1.91 14.49 -1.64
CA PHE A 407 2.67 14.97 -2.78
C PHE A 407 2.93 16.47 -2.63
N TYR A 408 4.17 16.88 -2.92
CA TYR A 408 4.58 18.28 -2.83
C TYR A 408 5.54 18.63 -3.97
N MET A 409 5.64 19.91 -4.27
CA MET A 409 6.68 20.42 -5.15
C MET A 409 7.75 21.11 -4.30
N GLY A 410 8.97 20.55 -4.32
CA GLY A 410 10.09 21.04 -3.56
C GLY A 410 10.92 22.08 -4.30
N PHE A 411 11.48 23.04 -3.56
CA PHE A 411 12.50 23.96 -4.01
C PHE A 411 13.85 23.52 -3.45
N ASN A 412 14.85 23.38 -4.32
CA ASN A 412 16.18 22.96 -3.87
C ASN A 412 16.87 24.10 -3.11
N TRP A 413 17.22 23.87 -1.86
CA TRP A 413 17.82 24.86 -0.96
C TRP A 413 19.23 25.29 -1.37
N HIS A 414 19.93 24.48 -2.17
CA HIS A 414 21.24 24.82 -2.76
C HIS A 414 21.15 25.66 -4.03
N ASP A 415 19.95 25.86 -4.60
CA ASP A 415 19.80 26.66 -5.81
C ASP A 415 19.90 28.16 -5.49
N PRO A 416 20.67 28.96 -6.25
CA PRO A 416 20.87 30.37 -5.94
C PRO A 416 19.62 31.25 -6.14
N VAL A 417 18.61 30.78 -6.90
CA VAL A 417 17.40 31.55 -7.24
C VAL A 417 16.24 31.22 -6.31
N VAL A 418 16.01 29.94 -6.08
CA VAL A 418 14.88 29.45 -5.25
C VAL A 418 15.31 28.92 -3.88
N GLY A 419 16.60 28.81 -3.62
CA GLY A 419 17.13 28.19 -2.39
C GLY A 419 17.32 29.16 -1.23
N LYS A 420 18.24 28.80 -0.31
CA LYS A 420 18.52 29.51 0.94
C LYS A 420 18.96 30.95 0.74
N GLY A 421 19.79 31.22 -0.30
CA GLY A 421 20.49 32.49 -0.48
C GLY A 421 21.72 32.60 0.40
N ASP A 422 22.73 33.37 -0.09
CA ASP A 422 24.02 33.54 0.58
C ASP A 422 24.02 34.73 1.56
N THR A 423 23.06 35.66 1.42
CA THR A 423 22.88 36.83 2.31
C THR A 423 21.44 36.92 2.80
N PRO A 424 21.18 37.63 3.92
CA PRO A 424 19.81 37.83 4.42
C PRO A 424 18.89 38.45 3.37
N GLU A 425 19.38 39.41 2.56
CA GLU A 425 18.61 40.06 1.51
C GLU A 425 18.26 39.08 0.37
N GLN A 426 19.18 38.19 -0.01
CA GLN A 426 18.94 37.15 -1.00
C GLN A 426 17.99 36.10 -0.45
N ALA A 427 18.15 35.71 0.81
CA ALA A 427 17.26 34.77 1.47
C ALA A 427 15.80 35.28 1.47
N GLU A 428 15.61 36.57 1.80
CA GLU A 428 14.30 37.22 1.79
C GLU A 428 13.69 37.30 0.38
N ARG A 429 14.50 37.63 -0.63
CA ARG A 429 14.09 37.63 -2.05
C ARG A 429 13.64 36.26 -2.51
N ASN A 430 14.46 35.23 -2.25
CA ASN A 430 14.17 33.87 -2.65
C ASN A 430 12.92 33.35 -1.92
N ARG A 431 12.73 33.69 -0.63
CA ARG A 431 11.51 33.31 0.10
C ARG A 431 10.26 33.94 -0.52
N LYS A 432 10.29 35.23 -0.84
CA LYS A 432 9.17 35.94 -1.49
C LYS A 432 8.87 35.33 -2.87
N LEU A 433 9.90 34.96 -3.63
CA LEU A 433 9.74 34.25 -4.90
C LEU A 433 9.02 32.91 -4.69
N ARG A 434 9.43 32.08 -3.72
CA ARG A 434 8.78 30.79 -3.43
C ARG A 434 7.32 30.97 -3.00
N GLN A 435 7.03 31.96 -2.16
CA GLN A 435 5.67 32.30 -1.74
C GLN A 435 4.80 32.76 -2.93
N ALA A 436 5.35 33.61 -3.81
CA ALA A 436 4.65 34.07 -5.02
C ALA A 436 4.32 32.90 -5.96
N VAL A 437 5.29 32.00 -6.18
CA VAL A 437 5.10 30.78 -6.97
C VAL A 437 4.03 29.89 -6.34
N SER A 438 4.03 29.74 -5.00
CA SER A 438 3.03 28.94 -4.29
C SER A 438 1.61 29.51 -4.39
N ILE A 439 1.44 30.85 -4.46
CA ILE A 439 0.15 31.49 -4.70
C ILE A 439 -0.30 31.26 -6.17
N ALA A 440 0.62 31.44 -7.11
CA ALA A 440 0.33 31.34 -8.54
C ALA A 440 -0.01 29.91 -9.00
N PHE A 441 0.44 28.89 -8.28
CA PHE A 441 0.20 27.49 -8.62
C PHE A 441 -1.09 27.02 -7.92
N ASP A 442 -2.19 26.92 -8.69
CA ASP A 442 -3.53 26.58 -8.17
C ASP A 442 -3.70 25.06 -8.04
N TRP A 443 -3.41 24.55 -6.82
CA TRP A 443 -3.58 23.13 -6.51
C TRP A 443 -5.04 22.69 -6.48
N GLU A 444 -6.00 23.57 -6.19
CA GLU A 444 -7.43 23.29 -6.26
C GLU A 444 -7.85 22.96 -7.70
N GLU A 445 -7.41 23.80 -8.65
CA GLU A 445 -7.65 23.54 -10.08
C GLU A 445 -6.94 22.27 -10.54
N TYR A 446 -5.70 22.03 -10.08
CA TYR A 446 -4.96 20.79 -10.37
C TYR A 446 -5.71 19.55 -9.91
N VAL A 447 -6.18 19.53 -8.66
CA VAL A 447 -6.94 18.42 -8.09
C VAL A 447 -8.23 18.19 -8.86
N SER A 448 -8.94 19.25 -9.21
CA SER A 448 -10.19 19.13 -9.96
C SER A 448 -9.96 18.60 -11.39
N ILE A 449 -8.96 19.11 -12.11
CA ILE A 449 -8.75 18.74 -13.53
C ILE A 449 -8.06 17.37 -13.65
N PHE A 450 -6.99 17.14 -12.88
CA PHE A 450 -6.11 15.99 -13.11
C PHE A 450 -6.36 14.84 -12.13
N MET A 451 -6.98 15.13 -10.97
CA MET A 451 -7.27 14.12 -9.95
C MET A 451 -8.79 13.85 -9.83
N ASN A 452 -9.63 14.49 -10.66
CA ASN A 452 -11.09 14.35 -10.61
C ASN A 452 -11.68 14.48 -9.18
N ASP A 453 -11.17 15.43 -8.41
CA ASP A 453 -11.51 15.67 -7.00
C ASP A 453 -11.21 14.46 -6.07
N GLN A 454 -10.37 13.50 -6.50
CA GLN A 454 -9.94 12.35 -5.71
C GLN A 454 -8.69 12.64 -4.85
N ALA A 455 -8.51 13.88 -4.45
CA ALA A 455 -7.46 14.32 -3.56
C ALA A 455 -7.91 15.53 -2.77
N GLN A 456 -7.23 15.83 -1.67
CA GLN A 456 -7.39 17.07 -0.91
C GLN A 456 -6.14 17.93 -1.08
N VAL A 457 -6.32 19.23 -1.23
CA VAL A 457 -5.18 20.16 -1.25
C VAL A 457 -4.52 20.17 0.12
N ALA A 458 -3.19 20.07 0.14
CA ALA A 458 -2.41 20.09 1.35
C ALA A 458 -2.05 21.54 1.74
N HIS A 459 -2.14 21.85 3.04
CA HIS A 459 -1.80 23.15 3.60
C HIS A 459 -0.58 23.11 4.51
N SER A 460 -0.08 21.91 4.79
CA SER A 460 1.05 21.65 5.67
C SER A 460 1.76 20.35 5.22
N PRO A 461 2.93 20.02 5.79
CA PRO A 461 3.58 18.75 5.53
C PRO A 461 2.84 17.52 6.09
N LEU A 462 1.82 17.72 6.93
CA LEU A 462 1.09 16.64 7.58
C LEU A 462 -0.23 16.34 6.87
N PRO A 463 -0.48 15.09 6.43
CA PRO A 463 -1.77 14.68 5.91
C PRO A 463 -2.79 14.42 7.02
N PRO A 464 -4.10 14.43 6.71
CA PRO A 464 -5.15 14.02 7.65
C PRO A 464 -4.90 12.63 8.23
N GLY A 465 -5.31 12.42 9.49
CA GLY A 465 -5.13 11.15 10.20
C GLY A 465 -3.76 10.96 10.86
N VAL A 466 -2.81 11.86 10.62
CA VAL A 466 -1.52 11.91 11.33
C VAL A 466 -1.65 12.82 12.54
N PRO A 467 -1.20 12.41 13.76
CA PRO A 467 -1.21 13.28 14.93
C PRO A 467 -0.50 14.62 14.68
N GLY A 468 -1.10 15.72 15.11
CA GLY A 468 -0.59 17.08 14.85
C GLY A 468 -1.15 17.75 13.60
N TYR A 469 -1.83 17.01 12.71
CA TYR A 469 -2.57 17.62 11.59
C TYR A 469 -3.64 18.58 12.11
N GLN A 470 -3.75 19.73 11.47
CA GLN A 470 -4.77 20.74 11.78
C GLN A 470 -5.75 20.83 10.61
N PRO A 471 -7.06 20.57 10.84
CA PRO A 471 -8.06 20.74 9.79
C PRO A 471 -8.26 22.23 9.45
N LEU A 472 -8.87 22.49 8.27
CA LEU A 472 -9.30 23.83 7.91
C LEU A 472 -10.44 24.31 8.83
N PRO A 473 -10.51 25.61 9.14
CA PRO A 473 -9.64 26.68 8.66
C PRO A 473 -8.30 26.86 9.43
N GLN A 474 -8.12 26.19 10.56
CA GLN A 474 -6.97 26.42 11.47
C GLN A 474 -5.62 26.02 10.84
N GLY A 475 -5.62 24.95 10.03
CA GLY A 475 -4.41 24.46 9.35
C GLY A 475 -4.06 25.17 8.05
N ALA A 476 -4.84 26.19 7.64
CA ALA A 476 -4.59 26.90 6.40
C ALA A 476 -3.21 27.56 6.39
N ASN A 477 -2.49 27.44 5.26
CA ASN A 477 -1.21 28.13 5.05
C ASN A 477 -1.45 29.66 4.86
N PRO A 478 -1.10 30.52 5.83
CA PRO A 478 -1.44 31.94 5.77
C PRO A 478 -0.67 32.71 4.69
N TYR A 479 0.37 32.15 4.12
CA TYR A 479 1.16 32.75 3.04
C TYR A 479 0.56 32.51 1.66
N VAL A 480 -0.30 31.50 1.54
CA VAL A 480 -0.97 31.14 0.28
C VAL A 480 -2.48 31.41 0.34
N TYR A 481 -3.05 31.42 1.55
CA TYR A 481 -4.50 31.55 1.75
C TYR A 481 -4.84 32.67 2.72
N THR A 482 -6.04 33.22 2.58
CA THR A 482 -6.70 34.10 3.54
C THR A 482 -7.83 33.33 4.22
N VAL A 483 -8.02 33.56 5.52
CA VAL A 483 -9.08 32.95 6.32
C VAL A 483 -10.07 34.02 6.76
N LYS A 484 -11.35 33.86 6.42
CA LYS A 484 -12.45 34.74 6.83
C LYS A 484 -13.56 33.90 7.48
N GLY A 485 -13.57 33.84 8.80
CA GLY A 485 -14.47 32.93 9.54
C GLY A 485 -14.14 31.48 9.24
N GLN A 486 -15.07 30.75 8.63
CA GLN A 486 -14.88 29.36 8.21
C GLN A 486 -14.42 29.21 6.75
N THR A 487 -14.33 30.33 6.01
CA THR A 487 -13.97 30.30 4.60
C THR A 487 -12.47 30.48 4.43
N VAL A 488 -11.85 29.53 3.74
CA VAL A 488 -10.45 29.57 3.31
C VAL A 488 -10.42 29.87 1.82
N GLN A 489 -9.69 30.90 1.41
CA GLN A 489 -9.63 31.35 0.03
C GLN A 489 -8.17 31.60 -0.36
N ARG A 490 -7.73 31.08 -1.54
CA ARG A 490 -6.42 31.35 -2.11
C ARG A 490 -6.21 32.87 -2.30
N ARG A 491 -5.01 33.36 -2.02
CA ARG A 491 -4.62 34.74 -2.29
C ARG A 491 -4.66 35.06 -3.78
N SER A 492 -4.83 36.33 -4.10
CA SER A 492 -4.96 36.78 -5.48
C SER A 492 -3.62 36.71 -6.24
N LEU A 493 -3.71 36.61 -7.57
CA LEU A 493 -2.52 36.71 -8.44
C LEU A 493 -1.87 38.10 -8.36
N ASP A 494 -2.61 39.15 -7.97
CA ASP A 494 -2.04 40.51 -7.76
C ASP A 494 -1.13 40.51 -6.52
N GLU A 495 -1.49 39.80 -5.44
CA GLU A 495 -0.60 39.63 -4.28
C GLU A 495 0.66 38.81 -4.68
N ALA A 496 0.55 37.82 -5.55
CA ALA A 496 1.70 37.10 -6.08
C ALA A 496 2.63 38.00 -6.92
N ARG A 497 2.06 38.88 -7.77
CA ARG A 497 2.84 39.86 -8.56
C ARG A 497 3.54 40.87 -7.66
N GLU A 498 2.90 41.30 -6.58
CA GLU A 498 3.53 42.20 -5.59
C GLU A 498 4.73 41.54 -4.93
N LEU A 499 4.60 40.27 -4.47
CA LEU A 499 5.72 39.51 -3.92
C LEU A 499 6.86 39.32 -4.93
N LEU A 500 6.54 39.10 -6.22
CA LEU A 500 7.55 39.04 -7.29
C LEU A 500 8.26 40.37 -7.48
N ARG A 501 7.55 41.48 -7.43
CA ARG A 501 8.15 42.82 -7.49
C ARG A 501 9.09 43.05 -6.33
N GLU A 502 8.69 42.71 -5.11
CA GLU A 502 9.53 42.81 -3.91
C GLU A 502 10.73 41.85 -3.95
N ALA A 503 10.57 40.67 -4.58
CA ALA A 503 11.66 39.73 -4.84
C ALA A 503 12.62 40.18 -5.96
N GLY A 504 12.35 41.37 -6.58
CA GLY A 504 13.17 41.91 -7.67
C GLY A 504 12.89 41.31 -9.05
N TYR A 505 11.70 40.75 -9.24
CA TYR A 505 11.25 40.18 -10.53
C TYR A 505 9.90 40.78 -10.98
N PRO A 506 9.81 42.16 -11.15
CA PRO A 506 8.60 42.75 -11.67
C PRO A 506 8.25 42.19 -13.01
N ASP A 507 6.98 41.83 -13.21
CA ASP A 507 6.46 41.19 -14.44
C ASP A 507 7.25 39.93 -14.86
N GLY A 508 7.80 39.20 -13.88
CA GLY A 508 8.60 37.98 -14.12
C GLY A 508 9.99 38.24 -14.71
N ARG A 509 10.52 39.45 -14.59
CA ARG A 509 11.83 39.85 -15.14
C ARG A 509 12.76 40.33 -14.03
N ASP A 510 14.03 39.92 -14.10
CA ASP A 510 15.07 40.47 -13.18
C ASP A 510 15.18 41.97 -13.36
N ALA A 511 14.95 42.72 -12.27
CA ALA A 511 14.90 44.20 -12.30
C ALA A 511 16.24 44.85 -12.69
N ARG A 512 17.37 44.14 -12.55
CA ARG A 512 18.71 44.66 -12.87
C ARG A 512 19.09 44.38 -14.32
N THR A 513 18.68 43.25 -14.87
CA THR A 513 19.12 42.77 -16.21
C THR A 513 18.03 42.87 -17.26
N GLY A 514 16.75 42.99 -16.85
CA GLY A 514 15.59 42.98 -17.75
C GLY A 514 15.31 41.61 -18.36
N LYS A 515 16.11 40.58 -18.02
CA LYS A 515 15.92 39.22 -18.56
C LYS A 515 14.74 38.53 -17.88
N PRO A 516 13.96 37.72 -18.63
CA PRO A 516 12.90 36.92 -18.01
C PRO A 516 13.49 35.94 -17.00
N LEU A 517 12.77 35.75 -15.88
CA LEU A 517 13.07 34.66 -14.94
C LEU A 517 12.51 33.36 -15.51
N ILE A 518 13.40 32.39 -15.70
CA ILE A 518 13.05 31.04 -16.11
C ILE A 518 13.25 30.12 -14.90
N LEU A 519 12.17 29.46 -14.50
CA LEU A 519 12.21 28.40 -13.49
C LEU A 519 12.32 27.05 -14.16
N TYR A 520 13.10 26.15 -13.60
CA TYR A 520 13.33 24.81 -14.14
C TYR A 520 12.64 23.78 -13.26
N TYR A 521 11.76 23.01 -13.88
CA TYR A 521 11.07 21.90 -13.22
C TYR A 521 11.62 20.56 -13.72
N ASP A 522 12.22 19.82 -12.82
CA ASP A 522 12.72 18.46 -13.07
C ASP A 522 11.66 17.41 -12.72
N SER A 523 11.33 16.53 -13.67
CA SER A 523 10.33 15.49 -13.49
C SER A 523 10.81 14.13 -13.99
N MET A 524 10.16 13.07 -13.49
CA MET A 524 10.27 11.74 -14.08
C MET A 524 9.52 11.71 -15.42
N GLY A 525 10.14 11.14 -16.45
CA GLY A 525 9.48 10.90 -17.73
C GLY A 525 8.27 9.97 -17.55
N GLY A 526 7.14 10.36 -18.13
CA GLY A 526 5.86 9.66 -17.97
C GLY A 526 4.99 10.15 -16.80
N MET A 527 5.54 10.86 -15.84
CA MET A 527 4.77 11.60 -14.83
C MET A 527 4.49 13.03 -15.31
N GLY A 528 3.33 13.25 -15.82
CA GLY A 528 2.86 14.49 -16.39
C GLY A 528 2.60 14.29 -17.88
N SER A 529 1.31 14.20 -18.22
CA SER A 529 0.89 14.34 -19.60
C SER A 529 1.33 15.71 -20.12
N ASP A 530 1.47 15.89 -21.43
CA ASP A 530 1.71 17.20 -22.04
C ASP A 530 0.70 18.25 -21.52
N ALA A 531 -0.53 17.82 -21.24
CA ALA A 531 -1.59 18.65 -20.67
C ALA A 531 -1.24 19.20 -19.28
N THR A 532 -0.65 18.41 -18.40
CA THR A 532 -0.22 18.84 -17.04
C THR A 532 0.92 19.86 -17.15
N VAL A 533 1.90 19.60 -18.02
CA VAL A 533 3.03 20.51 -18.25
C VAL A 533 2.55 21.86 -18.82
N ASP A 534 1.65 21.83 -19.79
CA ASP A 534 1.09 23.03 -20.38
C ASP A 534 0.21 23.80 -19.38
N TRP A 535 -0.48 23.10 -18.50
CA TRP A 535 -1.22 23.72 -17.41
C TRP A 535 -0.27 24.44 -16.45
N MET A 536 0.82 23.80 -16.00
CA MET A 536 1.83 24.40 -15.13
C MET A 536 2.43 25.68 -15.73
N ARG A 537 2.76 25.65 -17.04
CA ARG A 537 3.25 26.81 -17.77
C ARG A 537 2.24 27.96 -17.77
N ARG A 538 0.96 27.64 -17.98
CA ARG A 538 -0.11 28.67 -17.93
C ARG A 538 -0.25 29.28 -16.55
N GLN A 539 -0.21 28.46 -15.46
CA GLN A 539 -0.30 28.98 -14.09
C GLN A 539 0.79 29.99 -13.79
N LEU A 540 2.04 29.65 -14.04
CA LEU A 540 3.16 30.55 -13.79
C LEU A 540 3.21 31.74 -14.80
N GLY A 541 2.77 31.52 -16.02
CA GLY A 541 2.64 32.56 -17.05
C GLY A 541 1.69 33.68 -16.67
N GLN A 542 0.65 33.41 -15.86
CA GLN A 542 -0.28 34.44 -15.37
C GLN A 542 0.40 35.52 -14.53
N VAL A 543 1.52 35.21 -13.88
CA VAL A 543 2.33 36.15 -13.11
C VAL A 543 3.64 36.56 -13.79
N GLY A 544 3.76 36.25 -15.11
CA GLY A 544 4.90 36.61 -15.94
C GLY A 544 6.11 35.67 -15.84
N LEU A 545 6.04 34.59 -15.05
CA LEU A 545 7.12 33.62 -14.91
C LEU A 545 7.14 32.61 -16.07
N GLN A 546 8.33 32.19 -16.47
CA GLN A 546 8.52 31.15 -17.48
C GLN A 546 8.93 29.84 -16.82
N LEU A 547 8.37 28.72 -17.27
CA LEU A 547 8.68 27.38 -16.79
C LEU A 547 9.28 26.52 -17.90
N GLU A 548 10.49 26.01 -17.67
CA GLU A 548 11.12 25.00 -18.49
C GLU A 548 11.09 23.65 -17.78
N VAL A 549 10.53 22.63 -18.44
CA VAL A 549 10.40 21.28 -17.89
C VAL A 549 11.52 20.39 -18.41
N ARG A 550 12.21 19.70 -17.49
CA ARG A 550 13.32 18.80 -17.77
C ARG A 550 12.94 17.38 -17.35
N ALA A 551 12.27 16.68 -18.24
CA ALA A 551 11.86 15.28 -17.99
C ALA A 551 13.05 14.33 -18.27
N THR A 552 13.26 13.37 -17.36
CA THR A 552 14.27 12.30 -17.49
C THR A 552 13.70 10.97 -17.05
N ASP A 553 14.37 9.85 -17.39
CA ASP A 553 14.03 8.56 -16.79
C ASP A 553 14.25 8.57 -15.27
N TYR A 554 13.61 7.61 -14.57
CA TYR A 554 13.61 7.55 -13.10
C TYR A 554 15.03 7.52 -12.50
N ASN A 555 15.92 6.73 -13.07
CA ASN A 555 17.27 6.57 -12.52
C ASN A 555 18.07 7.87 -12.62
N ARG A 556 17.99 8.55 -13.76
CA ARG A 556 18.62 9.87 -13.95
C ARG A 556 17.99 10.95 -13.08
N PHE A 557 16.67 10.89 -12.88
CA PHE A 557 16.00 11.78 -11.95
C PHE A 557 16.52 11.57 -10.51
N GLN A 558 16.63 10.32 -10.05
CA GLN A 558 17.22 10.01 -8.75
C GLN A 558 18.68 10.51 -8.62
N ASP A 559 19.49 10.36 -9.66
CA ASP A 559 20.85 10.87 -9.69
C ASP A 559 20.92 12.40 -9.61
N LYS A 560 20.02 13.11 -10.28
CA LYS A 560 19.89 14.57 -10.14
C LYS A 560 19.56 14.99 -8.72
N MET A 561 18.62 14.29 -8.10
CA MET A 561 18.21 14.57 -6.70
C MET A 561 19.38 14.35 -5.74
N LYS A 562 20.12 13.24 -5.86
CA LYS A 562 21.29 12.95 -5.03
C LYS A 562 22.44 13.97 -5.21
N ARG A 563 22.55 14.59 -6.36
CA ARG A 563 23.58 15.60 -6.66
C ARG A 563 23.12 17.04 -6.46
N GLY A 564 21.86 17.26 -6.07
CA GLY A 564 21.28 18.60 -5.93
C GLY A 564 21.17 19.38 -7.24
N ALA A 565 21.04 18.66 -8.37
CA ALA A 565 21.02 19.28 -9.71
C ALA A 565 19.60 19.63 -10.21
N ALA A 566 18.57 19.40 -9.43
CA ALA A 566 17.21 19.87 -9.68
C ALA A 566 16.99 21.24 -9.02
N GLN A 567 16.22 22.12 -9.64
CA GLN A 567 15.81 23.41 -9.05
C GLN A 567 14.45 23.28 -8.37
N MET A 568 13.44 22.85 -9.10
CA MET A 568 12.10 22.52 -8.61
C MET A 568 11.78 21.11 -9.05
N PHE A 569 11.07 20.36 -8.21
CA PHE A 569 10.74 18.96 -8.48
C PHE A 569 9.47 18.55 -7.74
N ILE A 570 8.72 17.60 -8.29
CA ILE A 570 7.64 16.94 -7.56
C ILE A 570 8.18 15.71 -6.84
N TRP A 571 7.74 15.51 -5.61
CA TRP A 571 8.07 14.37 -4.79
C TRP A 571 6.86 13.93 -3.97
N GLY A 572 6.81 12.66 -3.58
CA GLY A 572 5.76 12.13 -2.73
C GLY A 572 6.35 11.34 -1.58
N TRP A 573 5.63 11.29 -0.49
CA TRP A 573 5.95 10.46 0.67
C TRP A 573 4.71 9.70 1.13
N VAL A 574 4.86 8.39 1.32
CA VAL A 574 3.86 7.53 1.95
C VAL A 574 4.34 7.24 3.36
N ALA A 575 3.50 7.44 4.34
CA ALA A 575 3.86 7.19 5.72
C ALA A 575 4.25 5.73 5.97
N ASP A 576 5.39 5.52 6.59
CA ASP A 576 5.78 4.22 7.13
C ASP A 576 4.98 3.91 8.40
N TYR A 577 4.72 4.95 9.20
CA TYR A 577 3.92 4.92 10.43
C TYR A 577 3.21 6.27 10.66
N PRO A 578 2.10 6.29 11.40
CA PRO A 578 1.26 7.47 11.57
C PRO A 578 1.78 8.41 12.67
N ASP A 579 3.00 8.91 12.52
CA ASP A 579 3.59 9.93 13.40
C ASP A 579 4.02 11.13 12.57
N ALA A 580 3.88 12.33 13.13
CA ALA A 580 4.31 13.57 12.47
C ALA A 580 5.80 13.54 12.11
N GLU A 581 6.62 12.89 12.91
CA GLU A 581 8.06 12.74 12.68
C GLU A 581 8.34 12.15 11.30
N ASN A 582 7.53 11.20 10.82
CA ASN A 582 7.73 10.53 9.53
C ASN A 582 7.60 11.46 8.31
N PHE A 583 6.89 12.58 8.46
CA PHE A 583 6.80 13.64 7.45
C PHE A 583 7.75 14.79 7.74
N LEU A 584 7.91 15.17 9.00
CA LEU A 584 8.71 16.30 9.39
C LEU A 584 10.22 16.06 9.22
N THR A 585 10.66 14.79 9.28
CA THR A 585 12.03 14.39 8.98
C THR A 585 12.48 14.75 7.56
N LEU A 586 11.53 14.83 6.61
CA LEU A 586 11.78 15.22 5.22
C LEU A 586 12.19 16.70 5.05
N LEU A 587 12.13 17.48 6.13
CA LEU A 587 12.51 18.89 6.18
C LEU A 587 13.63 19.14 7.22
N TYR A 588 14.11 18.08 7.89
CA TYR A 588 15.16 18.17 8.88
C TYR A 588 16.54 18.30 8.19
N GLY A 589 17.31 19.34 8.55
CA GLY A 589 18.58 19.66 7.89
C GLY A 589 19.59 18.51 7.87
N PRO A 590 19.85 17.82 9.00
CA PRO A 590 20.72 16.63 9.03
C PRO A 590 20.25 15.46 8.18
N GLN A 591 19.03 15.47 7.63
CA GLN A 591 18.52 14.50 6.65
C GLN A 591 18.61 15.02 5.20
N SER A 592 19.38 16.09 4.95
CA SER A 592 19.63 16.59 3.59
C SER A 592 20.10 15.46 2.66
N LYS A 593 19.43 15.35 1.51
CA LYS A 593 19.71 14.27 0.55
C LYS A 593 21.11 14.42 -0.07
N VAL A 594 21.54 15.65 -0.32
CA VAL A 594 22.84 15.95 -0.93
C VAL A 594 23.97 15.85 0.10
N ASP A 595 23.79 16.48 1.27
CA ASP A 595 24.88 16.62 2.23
C ASP A 595 25.07 15.36 3.10
N HIS A 596 23.98 14.61 3.35
CA HIS A 596 23.97 13.51 4.30
C HIS A 596 23.37 12.20 3.75
N GLY A 597 22.84 12.21 2.52
CA GLY A 597 22.23 11.02 1.90
C GLY A 597 20.89 10.64 2.50
N GLY A 598 20.24 11.54 3.25
CA GLY A 598 18.92 11.35 3.87
C GLY A 598 17.74 11.58 2.93
N GLU A 599 16.54 11.75 3.49
CA GLU A 599 15.30 11.87 2.71
C GLU A 599 14.79 13.31 2.55
N ASN A 600 15.47 14.32 3.10
CA ASN A 600 15.17 15.72 2.84
C ASN A 600 15.59 16.10 1.40
N ALA A 601 14.72 15.84 0.44
CA ALA A 601 14.97 16.04 -0.98
C ALA A 601 15.12 17.52 -1.38
N ALA A 602 14.52 18.44 -0.61
CA ALA A 602 14.66 19.87 -0.79
C ALA A 602 16.00 20.42 -0.26
N ASN A 603 16.76 19.63 0.47
CA ASN A 603 17.98 20.03 1.19
C ASN A 603 17.73 21.25 2.11
N TYR A 604 16.50 21.36 2.64
CA TYR A 604 16.10 22.46 3.51
C TYR A 604 16.95 22.48 4.77
N GLN A 605 17.38 23.67 5.17
CA GLN A 605 18.19 23.92 6.37
C GLN A 605 17.64 25.13 7.11
N SER A 606 17.26 24.95 8.36
CA SER A 606 16.76 26.02 9.22
C SER A 606 17.06 25.69 10.68
N ASP A 607 17.93 26.46 11.31
CA ASP A 607 18.29 26.26 12.71
C ASP A 607 17.05 26.33 13.65
N ALA A 608 16.05 27.13 13.28
CA ALA A 608 14.81 27.23 14.05
C ALA A 608 13.99 25.93 13.92
N TYR A 609 13.87 25.38 12.71
CA TYR A 609 13.18 24.14 12.47
C TYR A 609 13.89 22.94 13.10
N ASP A 610 15.22 22.87 12.91
CA ASP A 610 16.03 21.75 13.39
C ASP A 610 16.00 21.67 14.93
N ARG A 611 16.05 22.81 15.64
CA ARG A 611 15.87 22.81 17.10
C ARG A 611 14.49 22.32 17.54
N LEU A 612 13.43 22.72 16.85
CA LEU A 612 12.08 22.24 17.15
C LEU A 612 11.94 20.74 16.84
N TYR A 613 12.54 20.27 15.74
CA TYR A 613 12.55 18.84 15.39
C TYR A 613 13.27 18.02 16.47
N GLU A 614 14.44 18.44 16.92
CA GLU A 614 15.18 17.77 18.01
C GLU A 614 14.41 17.77 19.32
N GLN A 615 13.62 18.81 19.62
CA GLN A 615 12.72 18.80 20.75
C GLN A 615 11.56 17.82 20.55
N MET A 616 10.90 17.87 19.40
CA MET A 616 9.70 17.09 19.07
C MET A 616 9.98 15.58 19.08
N ARG A 617 11.09 15.12 18.47
CA ARG A 617 11.41 13.69 18.29
C ARG A 617 11.55 12.93 19.61
N PHE A 618 11.80 13.59 20.72
CA PHE A 618 11.94 13.00 22.04
C PHE A 618 10.67 13.09 22.90
N LEU A 619 9.63 13.78 22.42
CA LEU A 619 8.38 13.91 23.16
C LEU A 619 7.48 12.69 22.92
N ASN A 620 6.81 12.25 23.98
CA ASN A 620 5.72 11.30 23.88
C ASN A 620 4.50 11.94 23.22
N ASP A 621 3.61 11.13 22.65
CA ASP A 621 2.39 11.63 22.05
C ASP A 621 1.54 12.40 23.09
N GLY A 622 1.02 13.54 22.68
CA GLY A 622 0.20 14.39 23.53
C GLY A 622 0.29 15.89 23.18
N PRO A 623 -0.37 16.74 23.99
CA PRO A 623 -0.52 18.17 23.71
C PRO A 623 0.80 18.93 23.56
N ASP A 624 1.84 18.55 24.30
CA ASP A 624 3.16 19.19 24.25
C ASP A 624 3.87 18.90 22.92
N LYS A 625 3.85 17.65 22.45
CA LYS A 625 4.37 17.27 21.13
C LYS A 625 3.61 18.01 20.02
N GLU A 626 2.29 18.04 20.10
CA GLU A 626 1.45 18.74 19.12
C GLU A 626 1.72 20.27 19.10
N ALA A 627 2.03 20.87 20.26
CA ALA A 627 2.38 22.29 20.31
C ALA A 627 3.68 22.56 19.55
N VAL A 628 4.71 21.73 19.74
CA VAL A 628 5.98 21.86 19.01
C VAL A 628 5.76 21.62 17.51
N ILE A 629 4.97 20.61 17.13
CA ILE A 629 4.63 20.36 15.73
C ILE A 629 3.96 21.57 15.09
N ARG A 630 3.03 22.25 15.77
CA ARG A 630 2.40 23.45 15.25
C ARG A 630 3.41 24.58 14.97
N GLU A 631 4.40 24.76 15.84
CA GLU A 631 5.46 25.76 15.60
C GLU A 631 6.35 25.35 14.41
N MET A 632 6.69 24.06 14.27
CA MET A 632 7.43 23.55 13.09
C MET A 632 6.67 23.83 11.79
N VAL A 633 5.36 23.57 11.76
CA VAL A 633 4.51 23.84 10.60
C VAL A 633 4.52 25.32 10.24
N LYS A 634 4.45 26.24 11.22
CA LYS A 634 4.54 27.70 10.98
C LYS A 634 5.86 28.10 10.33
N VAL A 635 6.97 27.53 10.80
CA VAL A 635 8.30 27.80 10.22
C VAL A 635 8.35 27.40 8.75
N VAL A 636 7.91 26.19 8.40
CA VAL A 636 7.97 25.74 7.00
C VAL A 636 6.94 26.39 6.10
N GLN A 637 5.77 26.78 6.61
CA GLN A 637 4.81 27.59 5.87
C GLN A 637 5.41 28.98 5.55
N HIS A 638 6.12 29.60 6.50
CA HIS A 638 6.80 30.86 6.30
C HIS A 638 7.94 30.75 5.28
N ASP A 639 8.84 29.80 5.47
CA ASP A 639 10.04 29.64 4.64
C ASP A 639 9.74 29.09 3.25
N ALA A 640 8.61 28.39 3.10
CA ALA A 640 8.10 27.79 1.87
C ALA A 640 9.13 26.93 1.14
N PRO A 641 9.80 25.94 1.80
CA PRO A 641 10.69 25.01 1.10
C PRO A 641 9.94 24.11 0.13
N TRP A 642 8.63 23.96 0.35
CA TRP A 642 7.69 23.23 -0.49
C TRP A 642 6.49 24.10 -0.87
N MET A 643 5.97 23.92 -2.07
CA MET A 643 4.56 24.09 -2.31
C MET A 643 3.88 22.80 -1.84
N PHE A 644 3.06 22.89 -0.80
CA PHE A 644 2.25 21.76 -0.36
C PHE A 644 1.25 21.46 -1.46
N GLY A 645 1.32 20.26 -1.99
CA GLY A 645 0.51 19.88 -3.14
C GLY A 645 -0.82 19.27 -2.72
N TYR A 646 -0.87 17.95 -2.69
CA TYR A 646 -2.12 17.26 -2.39
C TYR A 646 -1.90 15.96 -1.61
N VAL A 647 -2.96 15.58 -0.90
CA VAL A 647 -3.12 14.29 -0.23
C VAL A 647 -4.13 13.49 -1.06
N PRO A 648 -3.71 12.41 -1.72
CA PRO A 648 -4.66 11.58 -2.46
C PRO A 648 -5.62 10.87 -1.51
N ASN A 649 -6.82 10.58 -1.98
CA ASN A 649 -7.73 9.72 -1.27
C ASN A 649 -7.41 8.25 -1.59
N ALA A 650 -7.30 7.41 -0.56
CA ALA A 650 -7.46 5.97 -0.75
C ALA A 650 -8.85 5.72 -1.29
N GLY A 651 -8.96 4.91 -2.28
CA GLY A 651 -10.24 4.53 -2.82
C GLY A 651 -10.31 3.04 -3.11
N GLY A 652 -11.48 2.47 -2.91
CA GLY A 652 -11.76 1.10 -3.29
C GLY A 652 -13.15 1.00 -3.90
N ALA A 653 -13.24 0.21 -4.97
CA ALA A 653 -14.51 -0.23 -5.50
C ALA A 653 -14.81 -1.63 -4.94
N TYR A 654 -15.95 -1.79 -4.31
CA TYR A 654 -16.36 -3.04 -3.68
C TYR A 654 -17.72 -3.45 -4.21
N GLN A 655 -17.90 -4.75 -4.42
CA GLN A 655 -19.23 -5.29 -4.71
C GLN A 655 -20.14 -5.10 -3.51
N VAL A 656 -21.46 -5.02 -3.78
CA VAL A 656 -22.49 -4.78 -2.74
C VAL A 656 -22.49 -5.84 -1.62
N TRP A 657 -22.02 -7.04 -1.90
CA TRP A 657 -21.92 -8.16 -0.96
C TRP A 657 -20.62 -8.19 -0.15
N VAL A 658 -19.68 -7.27 -0.42
CA VAL A 658 -18.45 -7.12 0.41
C VAL A 658 -18.82 -6.28 1.63
N ARG A 659 -18.64 -6.84 2.81
CA ARG A 659 -18.90 -6.18 4.09
C ARG A 659 -17.62 -5.77 4.76
N ASN A 660 -17.70 -4.80 5.67
CA ASN A 660 -16.62 -4.34 6.53
C ASN A 660 -15.43 -3.70 5.80
N ALA A 661 -15.53 -3.38 4.52
CA ALA A 661 -14.44 -2.75 3.81
C ALA A 661 -14.31 -1.26 4.20
N LYS A 662 -13.15 -0.87 4.75
CA LYS A 662 -12.77 0.52 5.05
C LYS A 662 -11.38 0.78 4.45
N PRO A 663 -11.25 1.60 3.39
CA PRO A 663 -9.96 1.86 2.75
C PRO A 663 -8.96 2.49 3.71
N SER A 664 -7.70 2.05 3.66
CA SER A 664 -6.60 2.67 4.41
C SER A 664 -5.26 2.14 3.92
N LEU A 665 -4.26 3.00 3.76
CA LEU A 665 -2.86 2.60 3.52
C LEU A 665 -2.16 2.12 4.79
N MET A 666 -2.58 2.60 5.96
CA MET A 666 -1.95 2.21 7.23
C MET A 666 -2.44 0.86 7.75
N ILE A 667 -3.68 0.46 7.42
CA ILE A 667 -4.25 -0.83 7.82
C ILE A 667 -3.85 -1.88 6.77
N ARG A 668 -2.72 -2.52 7.01
CA ARG A 668 -2.09 -3.46 6.05
C ARG A 668 -2.64 -4.87 6.14
N ASP A 669 -3.31 -5.22 7.24
CA ASP A 669 -3.92 -6.53 7.55
C ASP A 669 -5.44 -6.56 7.28
N SER A 670 -5.92 -5.76 6.33
CA SER A 670 -7.37 -5.52 6.10
C SER A 670 -8.17 -6.78 5.72
N LEU A 671 -7.55 -7.78 5.10
CA LEU A 671 -8.24 -8.98 4.60
C LEU A 671 -8.94 -9.78 5.70
N GLN A 672 -8.43 -9.78 6.93
CA GLN A 672 -9.06 -10.49 8.04
C GLN A 672 -10.41 -9.91 8.46
N TYR A 673 -10.64 -8.61 8.18
CA TYR A 673 -11.87 -7.89 8.54
C TYR A 673 -12.98 -8.05 7.49
N TYR A 674 -12.64 -8.38 6.24
CA TYR A 674 -13.61 -8.47 5.14
C TYR A 674 -14.48 -9.70 5.30
N ARG A 675 -15.77 -9.53 5.01
CA ARG A 675 -16.77 -10.59 4.99
C ARG A 675 -17.52 -10.56 3.67
N ILE A 676 -17.77 -11.74 3.10
CA ILE A 676 -18.56 -11.91 1.88
C ILE A 676 -19.96 -12.39 2.25
N ASP A 677 -20.97 -11.71 1.76
CA ASP A 677 -22.35 -12.20 1.73
C ASP A 677 -22.50 -13.09 0.49
N ALA A 678 -22.17 -14.37 0.65
CA ALA A 678 -22.12 -15.30 -0.46
C ALA A 678 -23.50 -15.53 -1.12
N GLN A 679 -24.60 -15.45 -0.35
CA GLN A 679 -25.94 -15.57 -0.89
C GLN A 679 -26.27 -14.37 -1.80
N GLN A 680 -26.04 -13.15 -1.32
CA GLN A 680 -26.26 -11.95 -2.11
C GLN A 680 -25.38 -11.94 -3.37
N ARG A 681 -24.13 -12.43 -3.29
CA ARG A 681 -23.25 -12.57 -4.45
C ARG A 681 -23.85 -13.47 -5.51
N VAL A 682 -24.31 -14.67 -5.14
CA VAL A 682 -24.95 -15.62 -6.08
C VAL A 682 -26.17 -14.99 -6.75
N GLU A 683 -27.07 -14.39 -5.96
CA GLU A 683 -28.28 -13.74 -6.47
C GLU A 683 -27.97 -12.63 -7.47
N ARG A 684 -27.02 -11.75 -7.16
CA ARG A 684 -26.62 -10.62 -8.03
C ARG A 684 -25.89 -11.09 -9.30
N ILE A 685 -24.95 -12.03 -9.19
CA ILE A 685 -24.26 -12.57 -10.35
C ILE A 685 -25.26 -13.23 -11.31
N GLN A 686 -26.22 -13.99 -10.81
CA GLN A 686 -27.27 -14.59 -11.63
C GLN A 686 -28.18 -13.54 -12.28
N GLU A 687 -28.55 -12.49 -11.55
CA GLU A 687 -29.35 -11.39 -12.06
C GLU A 687 -28.62 -10.65 -13.21
N TRP A 688 -27.36 -10.29 -13.01
CA TRP A 688 -26.59 -9.50 -13.98
C TRP A 688 -26.16 -10.28 -15.21
N ASN A 689 -25.99 -11.58 -15.09
CA ASN A 689 -25.54 -12.44 -16.18
C ASN A 689 -26.69 -13.23 -16.80
N ARG A 690 -27.95 -12.85 -16.57
CA ARG A 690 -29.11 -13.47 -17.24
C ARG A 690 -29.00 -13.30 -18.75
N PRO A 691 -29.11 -14.40 -19.54
CA PRO A 691 -29.07 -14.31 -21.00
C PRO A 691 -30.21 -13.44 -21.52
N VAL A 692 -29.90 -12.48 -22.37
CA VAL A 692 -30.88 -11.65 -23.06
C VAL A 692 -31.28 -12.35 -24.36
N TRP A 693 -32.47 -12.96 -24.36
CA TRP A 693 -32.95 -13.77 -25.49
C TRP A 693 -33.61 -12.99 -26.62
N TRP A 694 -34.06 -11.77 -26.41
CA TRP A 694 -34.74 -11.01 -27.44
C TRP A 694 -33.96 -10.83 -28.74
N PRO A 695 -32.60 -10.72 -28.78
CA PRO A 695 -31.85 -10.65 -30.04
C PRO A 695 -31.88 -11.97 -30.85
N ALA A 696 -32.16 -13.09 -30.20
CA ALA A 696 -32.31 -14.36 -30.88
C ALA A 696 -33.62 -14.46 -31.67
N ILE A 697 -34.66 -13.70 -31.28
CA ILE A 697 -35.97 -13.71 -31.95
C ILE A 697 -35.88 -13.27 -33.42
N PRO A 698 -35.29 -12.11 -33.78
CA PRO A 698 -35.17 -11.71 -35.18
C PRO A 698 -34.27 -12.67 -35.97
N LEU A 699 -33.24 -13.23 -35.35
CA LEU A 699 -32.38 -14.24 -35.99
C LEU A 699 -33.18 -15.51 -36.33
N LEU A 700 -33.99 -16.01 -35.41
CA LEU A 700 -34.87 -17.17 -35.63
C LEU A 700 -35.94 -16.90 -36.71
N LEU A 701 -36.52 -15.69 -36.69
CA LEU A 701 -37.46 -15.26 -37.72
C LEU A 701 -36.79 -15.18 -39.12
N MET A 702 -35.57 -14.64 -39.16
CA MET A 702 -34.80 -14.61 -40.41
C MET A 702 -34.46 -16.00 -40.95
N LEU A 703 -34.04 -16.95 -40.06
CA LEU A 703 -33.78 -18.34 -40.42
C LEU A 703 -35.08 -19.03 -40.88
N ALA A 704 -36.19 -18.77 -40.22
CA ALA A 704 -37.49 -19.34 -40.63
C ALA A 704 -37.95 -18.77 -41.98
N ALA A 705 -37.75 -17.47 -42.22
CA ALA A 705 -38.06 -16.88 -43.55
C ALA A 705 -37.19 -17.45 -44.66
N LEU A 706 -35.87 -17.63 -44.37
CA LEU A 706 -34.95 -18.25 -45.31
C LEU A 706 -35.36 -19.72 -45.64
N ALA A 707 -35.67 -20.48 -44.61
CA ALA A 707 -36.11 -21.85 -44.76
C ALA A 707 -37.44 -21.95 -45.54
N TRP A 708 -38.36 -21.00 -45.32
CA TRP A 708 -39.59 -20.87 -46.07
C TRP A 708 -39.31 -20.53 -47.56
N ALA A 709 -38.45 -19.55 -47.82
CA ALA A 709 -38.05 -19.14 -49.18
C ALA A 709 -37.41 -20.32 -49.95
N VAL A 710 -36.49 -21.07 -49.31
CA VAL A 710 -35.86 -22.26 -49.89
C VAL A 710 -36.91 -23.34 -50.19
N ARG A 711 -37.84 -23.57 -49.29
CA ARG A 711 -38.94 -24.54 -49.52
C ARG A 711 -39.86 -24.10 -50.64
N ARG A 712 -40.19 -22.84 -50.74
CA ARG A 712 -40.99 -22.27 -51.82
C ARG A 712 -40.29 -22.42 -53.19
N MET A 713 -39.02 -22.10 -53.26
CA MET A 713 -38.21 -22.33 -54.49
C MET A 713 -38.11 -23.79 -54.87
N ALA A 714 -37.93 -24.71 -53.92
CA ALA A 714 -37.89 -26.14 -54.17
C ALA A 714 -39.25 -26.69 -54.66
N ARG A 715 -40.37 -26.17 -54.13
CA ARG A 715 -41.70 -26.48 -54.63
C ARG A 715 -41.92 -25.99 -56.04
N GLN A 716 -41.57 -24.73 -56.34
CA GLN A 716 -41.66 -24.17 -57.70
C GLN A 716 -40.81 -24.92 -58.71
N ARG A 717 -39.58 -25.36 -58.33
CA ARG A 717 -38.74 -26.20 -59.21
C ARG A 717 -39.38 -27.57 -59.48
N ARG A 718 -40.00 -28.18 -58.50
CA ARG A 718 -40.71 -29.47 -58.66
C ARG A 718 -41.93 -29.32 -59.58
N THR A 719 -42.73 -28.28 -59.39
CA THR A 719 -43.90 -27.99 -60.26
C THR A 719 -43.48 -27.73 -61.72
N ARG A 720 -42.44 -26.94 -61.95
CA ARG A 720 -41.87 -26.68 -63.28
C ARG A 720 -41.29 -27.94 -63.93
N ALA A 721 -40.69 -28.85 -63.14
CA ALA A 721 -40.17 -30.12 -63.64
C ALA A 721 -41.29 -31.13 -63.99
N ALA A 722 -42.43 -31.07 -63.24
CA ALA A 722 -43.61 -31.88 -63.56
C ALA A 722 -44.29 -31.44 -64.84
N LEU A 723 -44.49 -30.11 -64.99
CA LEU A 723 -45.06 -29.54 -66.24
C LEU A 723 -44.19 -29.81 -67.47
N ARG A 724 -42.86 -29.77 -67.39
CA ARG A 724 -41.99 -30.20 -68.51
C ARG A 724 -42.01 -31.68 -68.85
N LYS A 725 -42.46 -32.55 -67.92
CA LYS A 725 -42.67 -33.97 -68.18
C LYS A 725 -44.01 -34.30 -68.85
N GLU A 726 -44.99 -33.41 -68.76
CA GLU A 726 -46.28 -33.51 -69.47
C GLU A 726 -46.23 -32.98 -70.92
N GLU A 727 -45.23 -32.12 -71.22
CA GLU A 727 -45.00 -31.55 -72.56
C GLU A 727 -44.02 -32.39 -73.42
N SER A 728 -43.37 -33.40 -72.86
CA SER A 728 -42.52 -34.34 -73.55
C SER A 728 -43.20 -35.70 -73.75
#